data_e02a11fa866f52e7f12d6ab9c29958ea
#
_entry.id   e02a11fa866f52e7f12d6ab9c29958ea
#
_cell.length_a   1.000
_cell.length_b   1.000
_cell.length_c   1.000
_cell.angle_alpha   90.00
_cell.angle_beta   90.00
_cell.angle_gamma   90.00
#
_symmetry.space_group_name_H-M   'P 1'
#
loop_
_entity.id
_entity.type
_entity.pdbx_description
1 polymer ?
#
loop_
_entity_poly.entity_id
_entity_poly.type
_entity_poly.pdbx_seq_one_letter_code
_entity_poly.pdbx_strand_id
1 'polypeptide(L)'
;MIDKIIIKGAREHNLKDIDLEIPRDKFVVMTGLSGSGKSSLAFDTIYADGQRRYMESLSSYARMFLGQMEKPDVDSIDGLSPAISIDQKTTSKNPRSTVGTVTEIYDYLRLLYARIGIPHCPVCNREITQQTIDQIVDQICDLESGTKIQLLAPIVRGRKGKYTKELEHARKSGYVRVRIDGIIYDLSEEITLDKNKKHTIEIVVDRLVIKEGIKSRLTDSLETVFSISGGIVTIDVIDGEELTFSQNYACPEHNISIEELTPRMFSFNNPFGACPHCTGLGVFRHIDPDIIVPNKNLSIREGAIKASGWNTLDKGSVAMMYYTAIANEYGISLDTPFCELPEEVQNVFLYGTDQKLEFKIIESFGGGVRYGKFEGVINNLERRYKESNSSYSRNEIESYMSETLCPECKGNRLKKESLSVTVGGLNISQLTALSVRDCFDFFENLNLTERQQFISRQIIKEIRERLGFLKNVGLDYLNLSRSAGTLSGGESQRIRLATQIGSSLTGVLYILDEPSIGLHQRDNDKLIATMKRLRDLGNTLIVVEHDDDTMLAADYIVDIGPGAGVNGGNVVFAGTVDKLLKCKNSVTGDYLSGRKKIPVPAKRRKGNGKFLSVKGASEHNLKNINVDIPLGKLICVTGVSGSGKSSLVNEIIYKHLACKLNRAKLKAGNFKEITGCEHLDKVINIDQSPIGRTPRSNPATYTGVFTDIRELFAQTSDAKARGYSSGRFSFNTKGGRCEACEGDGIIKIEMHFLPDIYAPCEVCKGKRYNRETLEVHYKGKSIHDVLEMTVDEGVQFFEHIPKIARKLKTLQEVGLGYIKIGQPATTLSGGEAQRVKLSTELSKRATGKTIYILDEPTTGLHNADVHKLIEVLQKLADSGNTVLIIEHNLNVIKVADHIIDLGKEGGDGGGEILVCGTPEEIVKCEDSYTGRYLKPYLE
;
A
#
# COMPACT_ATOMS: atom_id res chain seq x y z
N MET A 1 14.73 25.68 33.44
CA MET A 1 14.62 24.77 32.28
C MET A 1 14.97 25.58 31.04
N ILE A 2 15.64 24.97 30.08
CA ILE A 2 15.93 25.63 28.78
C ILE A 2 14.61 25.71 28.01
N ASP A 3 14.11 26.94 27.81
CA ASP A 3 12.80 27.15 27.13
C ASP A 3 12.91 27.19 25.60
N LYS A 4 14.10 26.96 25.07
CA LYS A 4 14.40 27.00 23.63
C LYS A 4 15.31 25.86 23.19
N ILE A 5 15.20 25.45 21.94
CA ILE A 5 16.19 24.66 21.24
C ILE A 5 17.13 25.66 20.56
N ILE A 6 18.43 25.61 20.89
CA ILE A 6 19.43 26.54 20.36
C ILE A 6 20.36 25.75 19.43
N ILE A 7 20.36 26.10 18.15
CA ILE A 7 21.17 25.50 17.09
C ILE A 7 22.26 26.50 16.73
N LYS A 8 23.51 26.03 16.63
CA LYS A 8 24.66 26.84 16.22
C LYS A 8 25.43 26.16 15.12
N GLY A 9 25.72 26.88 14.06
CA GLY A 9 26.58 26.44 12.99
C GLY A 9 26.07 25.25 12.19
N ALA A 10 24.78 25.18 11.83
CA ALA A 10 24.24 24.07 11.02
C ALA A 10 24.66 24.22 9.55
N ARG A 11 25.36 23.20 9.01
CA ARG A 11 25.97 23.19 7.66
C ARG A 11 25.61 21.96 6.82
N GLU A 12 24.64 21.15 7.27
CA GLU A 12 24.24 19.94 6.56
C GLU A 12 23.68 20.26 5.15
N HIS A 13 24.14 19.54 4.15
CA HIS A 13 23.77 19.69 2.73
C HIS A 13 23.97 21.12 2.18
N ASN A 14 22.87 21.86 1.99
CA ASN A 14 22.90 23.23 1.44
C ASN A 14 22.77 24.32 2.53
N LEU A 15 22.73 23.96 3.80
CA LEU A 15 22.66 24.92 4.91
C LEU A 15 23.94 25.74 5.01
N LYS A 16 23.80 27.05 5.29
CA LYS A 16 24.88 28.02 5.30
C LYS A 16 25.17 28.55 6.69
N ASP A 17 25.74 27.69 7.55
CA ASP A 17 26.19 28.06 8.90
C ASP A 17 25.06 28.73 9.71
N ILE A 18 23.94 28.01 9.84
CA ILE A 18 22.69 28.53 10.44
C ILE A 18 22.81 28.53 11.96
N ASP A 19 22.56 29.71 12.53
CA ASP A 19 22.25 29.91 13.95
C ASP A 19 20.74 30.17 14.11
N LEU A 20 20.08 29.38 14.97
CA LEU A 20 18.63 29.45 15.13
C LEU A 20 18.19 29.12 16.56
N GLU A 21 17.25 29.89 17.09
CA GLU A 21 16.54 29.61 18.34
C GLU A 21 15.08 29.25 18.06
N ILE A 22 14.64 28.09 18.53
CA ILE A 22 13.28 27.58 18.38
C ILE A 22 12.64 27.46 19.76
N PRO A 23 11.48 28.06 20.01
CA PRO A 23 10.79 27.93 21.31
C PRO A 23 10.28 26.49 21.51
N ARG A 24 10.42 25.97 22.75
CA ARG A 24 9.87 24.67 23.14
C ARG A 24 8.38 24.78 23.47
N ASP A 25 7.71 23.64 23.50
CA ASP A 25 6.29 23.47 23.80
C ASP A 25 5.39 24.37 22.92
N LYS A 26 5.81 24.49 21.65
CA LYS A 26 5.15 25.28 20.59
C LYS A 26 4.96 24.47 19.34
N PHE A 27 3.97 24.88 18.56
CA PHE A 27 3.74 24.41 17.21
C PHE A 27 4.54 25.32 16.26
N VAL A 28 5.67 24.77 15.77
CA VAL A 28 6.64 25.46 14.90
C VAL A 28 6.51 24.93 13.49
N VAL A 29 6.34 25.82 12.52
CA VAL A 29 6.34 25.45 11.09
C VAL A 29 7.63 25.90 10.43
N MET A 30 8.31 24.99 9.76
CA MET A 30 9.44 25.27 8.86
C MET A 30 8.95 25.32 7.43
N THR A 31 9.10 26.45 6.78
CA THR A 31 8.63 26.71 5.41
C THR A 31 9.71 27.30 4.53
N GLY A 32 9.41 27.52 3.25
CA GLY A 32 10.31 28.04 2.23
C GLY A 32 10.19 27.29 0.91
N LEU A 33 10.90 27.73 -0.13
CA LEU A 33 10.87 27.12 -1.45
C LEU A 33 11.28 25.62 -1.44
N SER A 34 10.82 24.86 -2.43
CA SER A 34 11.29 23.48 -2.62
C SER A 34 12.82 23.46 -2.82
N GLY A 35 13.55 22.60 -2.09
CA GLY A 35 15.01 22.56 -2.13
C GLY A 35 15.72 23.70 -1.37
N SER A 36 15.03 24.48 -0.52
CA SER A 36 15.65 25.59 0.27
C SER A 36 16.47 25.08 1.47
N GLY A 37 16.35 23.82 1.90
CA GLY A 37 17.07 23.26 3.04
C GLY A 37 16.21 22.94 4.26
N LYS A 38 14.87 23.03 4.16
CA LYS A 38 13.93 22.74 5.26
C LYS A 38 14.13 21.35 5.87
N SER A 39 14.10 20.33 5.04
CA SER A 39 14.25 18.96 5.48
C SER A 39 15.65 18.69 6.01
N SER A 40 16.68 19.33 5.41
CA SER A 40 18.06 19.25 5.93
C SER A 40 18.19 19.79 7.34
N LEU A 41 17.51 20.90 7.66
CA LEU A 41 17.50 21.44 9.03
C LEU A 41 16.65 20.58 9.98
N ALA A 42 15.41 20.20 9.57
CA ALA A 42 14.48 19.50 10.45
C ALA A 42 14.89 18.03 10.70
N PHE A 43 15.22 17.27 9.64
CA PHE A 43 15.47 15.84 9.72
C PHE A 43 16.97 15.50 9.79
N ASP A 44 17.77 16.04 8.86
CA ASP A 44 19.17 15.66 8.77
C ASP A 44 20.04 16.34 9.85
N THR A 45 19.55 17.43 10.48
CA THR A 45 20.24 18.14 11.57
C THR A 45 19.57 17.91 12.93
N ILE A 46 18.35 18.42 13.14
CA ILE A 46 17.69 18.43 14.47
C ILE A 46 17.31 17.01 14.90
N TYR A 47 16.58 16.29 14.03
CA TYR A 47 16.16 14.91 14.34
C TYR A 47 17.35 13.98 14.45
N ALA A 48 18.30 14.05 13.51
CA ALA A 48 19.48 13.21 13.49
C ALA A 48 20.31 13.33 14.78
N ASP A 49 20.55 14.57 15.28
CA ASP A 49 21.26 14.77 16.54
C ASP A 49 20.45 14.30 17.76
N GLY A 50 19.14 14.55 17.78
CA GLY A 50 18.23 14.06 18.83
C GLY A 50 18.21 12.54 18.92
N GLN A 51 18.10 11.86 17.79
CA GLN A 51 18.12 10.40 17.71
C GLN A 51 19.49 9.84 18.07
N ARG A 52 20.60 10.46 17.61
CA ARG A 52 21.96 10.06 17.97
C ARG A 52 22.17 10.09 19.49
N ARG A 53 21.78 11.17 20.16
CA ARG A 53 21.88 11.30 21.64
C ARG A 53 21.05 10.24 22.37
N TYR A 54 19.85 9.96 21.87
CA TYR A 54 19.03 8.88 22.42
C TYR A 54 19.72 7.53 22.28
N MET A 55 20.27 7.24 21.09
CA MET A 55 21.01 6.00 20.82
C MET A 55 22.26 5.87 21.69
N GLU A 56 22.99 6.97 21.92
CA GLU A 56 24.18 6.98 22.79
C GLU A 56 23.83 6.70 24.26
N SER A 57 22.61 7.00 24.69
CA SER A 57 22.12 6.67 26.03
C SER A 57 21.78 5.20 26.24
N LEU A 58 21.65 4.42 25.15
CA LEU A 58 21.36 2.98 25.23
C LEU A 58 22.59 2.15 25.58
N SER A 59 22.35 0.91 26.01
CA SER A 59 23.43 -0.05 26.31
C SER A 59 24.31 -0.31 25.07
N SER A 60 25.58 -0.66 25.30
CA SER A 60 26.51 -1.01 24.21
C SER A 60 26.00 -2.14 23.32
N TYR A 61 25.28 -3.10 23.90
CA TYR A 61 24.64 -4.18 23.17
C TYR A 61 23.51 -3.66 22.20
N ALA A 62 22.63 -2.78 22.69
CA ALA A 62 21.58 -2.19 21.85
C ALA A 62 22.18 -1.33 20.72
N ARG A 63 23.24 -0.55 21.01
CA ARG A 63 23.96 0.24 19.99
C ARG A 63 24.58 -0.61 18.87
N MET A 64 25.07 -1.81 19.20
CA MET A 64 25.65 -2.73 18.21
C MET A 64 24.60 -3.22 17.19
N PHE A 65 23.33 -3.36 17.60
CA PHE A 65 22.23 -3.75 16.70
C PHE A 65 21.63 -2.60 15.91
N LEU A 66 21.62 -1.39 16.47
CA LEU A 66 20.97 -0.23 15.87
C LEU A 66 21.91 0.60 14.97
N GLY A 67 23.19 0.30 14.96
CA GLY A 67 24.23 0.99 14.19
C GLY A 67 24.69 2.30 14.84
N GLN A 68 25.86 2.81 14.45
CA GLN A 68 26.30 4.16 14.79
C GLN A 68 25.71 5.16 13.79
N MET A 69 25.03 6.17 14.28
CA MET A 69 24.60 7.31 13.46
C MET A 69 25.75 8.32 13.38
N GLU A 70 26.00 8.82 12.18
CA GLU A 70 26.96 9.90 11.97
C GLU A 70 26.44 11.17 12.67
N LYS A 71 27.38 11.97 13.23
CA LYS A 71 27.03 13.27 13.79
C LYS A 71 26.73 14.22 12.63
N PRO A 72 25.57 14.89 12.62
CA PRO A 72 25.31 15.91 11.61
C PRO A 72 26.34 17.05 11.67
N ASP A 73 26.55 17.72 10.54
CA ASP A 73 27.47 18.86 10.44
C ASP A 73 26.84 20.09 11.11
N VAL A 74 27.03 20.15 12.43
CA VAL A 74 26.54 21.21 13.31
C VAL A 74 27.49 21.41 14.48
N ASP A 75 27.72 22.64 14.88
CA ASP A 75 28.61 22.92 16.02
C ASP A 75 28.00 22.44 17.33
N SER A 76 26.78 22.89 17.64
CA SER A 76 26.03 22.43 18.82
C SER A 76 24.53 22.57 18.66
N ILE A 77 23.78 21.69 19.34
CA ILE A 77 22.33 21.85 19.53
C ILE A 77 22.02 21.65 21.01
N ASP A 78 21.50 22.68 21.67
CA ASP A 78 21.13 22.61 23.07
C ASP A 78 19.60 22.63 23.26
N GLY A 79 19.11 22.02 24.35
CA GLY A 79 17.68 22.01 24.70
C GLY A 79 16.85 20.96 23.95
N LEU A 80 17.46 19.98 23.25
CA LEU A 80 16.73 18.89 22.60
C LEU A 80 16.01 17.99 23.61
N SER A 81 14.76 17.64 23.31
CA SER A 81 14.03 16.54 23.91
C SER A 81 14.19 15.27 23.09
N PRO A 82 13.79 14.08 23.60
CA PRO A 82 13.68 12.87 22.77
C PRO A 82 12.86 13.17 21.51
N ALA A 83 13.44 12.87 20.35
CA ALA A 83 12.86 13.24 19.07
C ALA A 83 12.20 12.04 18.38
N ILE A 84 11.00 12.24 17.84
CA ILE A 84 10.23 11.29 17.04
C ILE A 84 9.96 11.90 15.67
N SER A 85 10.37 11.21 14.62
CA SER A 85 10.12 11.59 13.23
C SER A 85 8.92 10.85 12.65
N ILE A 86 8.06 11.59 11.95
CA ILE A 86 6.93 11.06 11.19
C ILE A 86 7.10 11.52 9.73
N ASP A 87 7.88 10.74 8.98
CA ASP A 87 8.18 10.99 7.58
C ASP A 87 7.19 10.30 6.62
N GLN A 88 7.25 10.67 5.35
CA GLN A 88 6.43 10.08 4.28
C GLN A 88 6.97 8.75 3.75
N LYS A 89 8.16 8.30 4.20
CA LYS A 89 8.80 7.13 3.61
C LYS A 89 7.95 5.88 3.77
N THR A 90 7.69 5.31 2.63
CA THR A 90 7.17 4.00 2.27
C THR A 90 6.43 3.17 3.32
N THR A 91 5.16 2.95 3.02
CA THR A 91 4.34 1.87 3.57
C THR A 91 5.08 0.54 3.54
N SER A 92 4.92 -0.23 4.60
CA SER A 92 5.41 -1.61 4.63
C SER A 92 4.86 -2.39 3.42
N LYS A 93 5.74 -2.92 2.59
CA LYS A 93 5.36 -3.81 1.47
C LYS A 93 4.95 -5.22 1.94
N ASN A 94 4.90 -5.45 3.25
CA ASN A 94 4.49 -6.73 3.80
C ASN A 94 2.97 -6.93 3.58
N PRO A 95 2.55 -7.92 2.80
CA PRO A 95 1.13 -8.16 2.49
C PRO A 95 0.30 -8.56 3.72
N ARG A 96 0.95 -8.90 4.83
CA ARG A 96 0.29 -9.22 6.10
C ARG A 96 0.04 -8.00 6.99
N SER A 97 0.63 -6.84 6.68
CA SER A 97 0.38 -5.61 7.42
C SER A 97 -0.95 -5.00 7.00
N THR A 98 -1.82 -4.73 7.96
CA THR A 98 -3.12 -4.05 7.76
C THR A 98 -3.19 -2.79 8.62
N VAL A 99 -4.15 -1.91 8.34
CA VAL A 99 -4.42 -0.73 9.18
C VAL A 99 -4.58 -1.17 10.64
N GLY A 100 -5.39 -2.20 10.90
CA GLY A 100 -5.63 -2.71 12.26
C GLY A 100 -4.37 -3.20 12.97
N THR A 101 -3.41 -3.84 12.23
CA THR A 101 -2.15 -4.31 12.85
C THR A 101 -1.14 -3.19 13.06
N VAL A 102 -1.08 -2.21 12.17
CA VAL A 102 -0.16 -1.06 12.30
C VAL A 102 -0.60 -0.12 13.44
N THR A 103 -1.91 -0.02 13.68
CA THR A 103 -2.48 0.79 14.77
C THR A 103 -2.59 0.03 16.10
N GLU A 104 -2.17 -1.24 16.14
CA GLU A 104 -2.31 -2.16 17.28
C GLU A 104 -3.76 -2.46 17.68
N ILE A 105 -4.76 -1.87 17.02
CA ILE A 105 -6.19 -2.11 17.30
C ILE A 105 -6.52 -3.60 17.17
N TYR A 106 -5.94 -4.26 16.16
CA TYR A 106 -6.15 -5.69 15.92
C TYR A 106 -5.70 -6.57 17.11
N ASP A 107 -4.65 -6.16 17.83
CA ASP A 107 -4.17 -6.90 19.00
C ASP A 107 -5.16 -6.81 20.16
N TYR A 108 -5.77 -5.66 20.37
CA TYR A 108 -6.85 -5.49 21.35
C TYR A 108 -8.12 -6.24 20.91
N LEU A 109 -8.44 -6.26 19.61
CA LEU A 109 -9.58 -7.04 19.10
C LEU A 109 -9.38 -8.54 19.35
N ARG A 110 -8.19 -9.08 19.07
CA ARG A 110 -7.88 -10.50 19.36
C ARG A 110 -8.07 -10.84 20.85
N LEU A 111 -7.63 -9.93 21.72
CA LEU A 111 -7.82 -10.08 23.16
C LEU A 111 -9.31 -10.01 23.54
N LEU A 112 -10.06 -9.09 22.98
CA LEU A 112 -11.50 -8.92 23.21
C LEU A 112 -12.26 -10.20 22.83
N TYR A 113 -12.06 -10.70 21.60
CA TYR A 113 -12.71 -11.92 21.10
C TYR A 113 -12.33 -13.16 21.92
N ALA A 114 -11.10 -13.25 22.42
CA ALA A 114 -10.68 -14.34 23.29
C ALA A 114 -11.32 -14.29 24.70
N ARG A 115 -11.70 -13.08 25.19
CA ARG A 115 -12.18 -12.92 26.57
C ARG A 115 -13.70 -12.90 26.70
N ILE A 116 -14.40 -12.31 25.72
CA ILE A 116 -15.87 -12.15 25.77
C ILE A 116 -16.56 -12.67 24.50
N GLY A 117 -15.83 -13.25 23.57
CA GLY A 117 -16.37 -13.80 22.33
C GLY A 117 -17.28 -14.99 22.59
N ILE A 118 -18.40 -15.05 21.88
CA ILE A 118 -19.38 -16.13 21.92
C ILE A 118 -19.12 -17.05 20.73
N PRO A 119 -18.67 -18.30 20.94
CA PRO A 119 -18.43 -19.24 19.86
C PRO A 119 -19.73 -19.83 19.33
N HIS A 120 -19.80 -20.00 18.02
CA HIS A 120 -20.92 -20.63 17.32
C HIS A 120 -20.41 -21.82 16.48
N CYS A 121 -21.28 -22.74 16.18
CA CYS A 121 -20.96 -23.84 15.28
C CYS A 121 -20.76 -23.30 13.86
N PRO A 122 -19.60 -23.56 13.19
CA PRO A 122 -19.37 -23.06 11.83
C PRO A 122 -20.28 -23.67 10.75
N VAL A 123 -21.09 -24.68 11.09
CA VAL A 123 -22.03 -25.35 10.18
C VAL A 123 -23.49 -24.95 10.43
N CYS A 124 -23.98 -25.06 11.68
CA CYS A 124 -25.39 -24.75 12.02
C CYS A 124 -25.58 -23.38 12.67
N ASN A 125 -24.49 -22.65 12.92
CA ASN A 125 -24.48 -21.33 13.57
C ASN A 125 -25.14 -21.28 14.98
N ARG A 126 -25.32 -22.46 15.64
CA ARG A 126 -25.82 -22.52 17.02
C ARG A 126 -24.72 -22.04 17.96
N GLU A 127 -25.10 -21.29 18.98
CA GLU A 127 -24.21 -20.90 20.09
C GLU A 127 -23.68 -22.15 20.80
N ILE A 128 -22.38 -22.18 21.05
CA ILE A 128 -21.69 -23.26 21.76
C ILE A 128 -21.25 -22.74 23.12
N THR A 129 -21.78 -23.32 24.18
CA THR A 129 -21.44 -22.96 25.56
C THR A 129 -20.53 -24.02 26.18
N GLN A 130 -19.62 -23.58 27.03
CA GLN A 130 -18.85 -24.45 27.89
C GLN A 130 -19.60 -24.68 29.21
N GLN A 131 -19.75 -25.90 29.63
CA GLN A 131 -20.41 -26.26 30.88
C GLN A 131 -19.39 -26.73 31.91
N THR A 132 -19.50 -26.29 33.17
CA THR A 132 -18.72 -26.85 34.28
C THR A 132 -19.31 -28.18 34.71
N ILE A 133 -18.50 -29.04 35.33
CA ILE A 133 -18.95 -30.33 35.86
C ILE A 133 -20.14 -30.14 36.82
N ASP A 134 -20.07 -29.11 37.69
CA ASP A 134 -21.14 -28.81 38.63
C ASP A 134 -22.46 -28.45 37.94
N GLN A 135 -22.39 -27.65 36.89
CA GLN A 135 -23.57 -27.32 36.07
C GLN A 135 -24.17 -28.54 35.39
N ILE A 136 -23.32 -29.44 34.88
CA ILE A 136 -23.76 -30.69 34.26
C ILE A 136 -24.39 -31.60 35.30
N VAL A 137 -23.76 -31.73 36.48
CA VAL A 137 -24.29 -32.49 37.61
C VAL A 137 -25.66 -31.98 38.04
N ASP A 138 -25.82 -30.66 38.19
CA ASP A 138 -27.09 -30.05 38.55
C ASP A 138 -28.17 -30.33 37.50
N GLN A 139 -27.89 -30.18 36.22
CA GLN A 139 -28.82 -30.48 35.11
C GLN A 139 -29.23 -31.97 35.07
N ILE A 140 -28.28 -32.87 35.34
CA ILE A 140 -28.59 -34.31 35.39
C ILE A 140 -29.42 -34.65 36.65
N CYS A 141 -29.16 -33.97 37.77
CA CYS A 141 -29.90 -34.16 39.00
C CYS A 141 -31.33 -33.58 38.96
N ASP A 142 -31.62 -32.67 38.04
CA ASP A 142 -32.97 -32.13 37.77
C ASP A 142 -33.89 -33.13 37.04
N LEU A 143 -33.36 -34.26 36.58
CA LEU A 143 -34.18 -35.38 36.07
C LEU A 143 -34.99 -36.03 37.17
N GLU A 144 -36.12 -36.65 36.80
CA GLU A 144 -37.03 -37.29 37.77
C GLU A 144 -36.32 -38.33 38.63
N SER A 145 -36.62 -38.32 39.93
CA SER A 145 -36.04 -39.33 40.86
C SER A 145 -36.47 -40.74 40.47
N GLY A 146 -35.52 -41.66 40.39
CA GLY A 146 -35.71 -43.00 39.88
C GLY A 146 -35.30 -43.22 38.43
N THR A 147 -34.97 -42.15 37.69
CA THR A 147 -34.50 -42.25 36.28
C THR A 147 -33.17 -43.03 36.24
N LYS A 148 -33.10 -44.00 35.35
CA LYS A 148 -31.88 -44.76 35.10
C LYS A 148 -31.08 -44.12 33.96
N ILE A 149 -29.81 -43.82 34.22
CA ILE A 149 -28.91 -43.19 33.25
C ILE A 149 -27.64 -44.03 33.03
N GLN A 150 -27.07 -43.96 31.85
CA GLN A 150 -25.74 -44.48 31.50
C GLN A 150 -24.84 -43.34 31.10
N LEU A 151 -23.65 -43.30 31.68
CA LEU A 151 -22.62 -42.31 31.32
C LEU A 151 -21.71 -42.92 30.25
N LEU A 152 -21.68 -42.31 29.09
CA LEU A 152 -20.96 -42.78 27.92
C LEU A 152 -19.82 -41.82 27.60
N ALA A 153 -18.61 -42.36 27.42
CA ALA A 153 -17.46 -41.63 26.99
C ALA A 153 -17.23 -41.87 25.47
N PRO A 154 -17.57 -40.92 24.61
CA PRO A 154 -17.37 -41.04 23.16
C PRO A 154 -15.87 -40.96 22.82
N ILE A 155 -15.29 -42.06 22.30
CA ILE A 155 -13.90 -42.11 21.83
C ILE A 155 -13.77 -42.02 20.32
N VAL A 156 -14.79 -42.41 19.55
CA VAL A 156 -14.88 -42.28 18.09
C VAL A 156 -16.27 -41.80 17.74
N ARG A 157 -16.35 -40.79 16.86
CA ARG A 157 -17.63 -40.26 16.42
C ARG A 157 -17.67 -40.16 14.90
N GLY A 158 -18.50 -41.00 14.27
CA GLY A 158 -18.81 -40.93 12.83
C GLY A 158 -17.61 -41.03 11.90
N ARG A 159 -16.53 -41.74 12.30
CA ARG A 159 -15.31 -41.90 11.49
C ARG A 159 -15.16 -43.33 10.97
N LYS A 160 -14.57 -43.45 9.77
CA LYS A 160 -14.26 -44.76 9.18
C LYS A 160 -13.00 -45.34 9.81
N GLY A 161 -13.02 -46.67 10.12
CA GLY A 161 -11.86 -47.36 10.67
C GLY A 161 -12.23 -48.69 11.34
N LYS A 162 -11.25 -49.50 11.69
CA LYS A 162 -11.43 -50.77 12.41
C LYS A 162 -11.36 -50.59 13.96
N TYR A 163 -10.71 -49.56 14.48
CA TYR A 163 -10.59 -49.18 15.87
C TYR A 163 -10.21 -50.29 16.87
N THR A 164 -9.49 -51.33 16.39
CA THR A 164 -9.05 -52.44 17.21
C THR A 164 -8.16 -52.03 18.38
N LYS A 165 -7.28 -51.00 18.15
CA LYS A 165 -6.38 -50.51 19.19
C LYS A 165 -7.14 -49.77 20.30
N GLU A 166 -8.11 -48.95 19.92
CA GLU A 166 -8.96 -48.19 20.82
C GLU A 166 -9.82 -49.14 21.72
N LEU A 167 -10.40 -50.16 21.10
CA LEU A 167 -11.16 -51.19 21.85
C LEU A 167 -10.26 -52.03 22.76
N GLU A 168 -9.05 -52.43 22.34
CA GLU A 168 -8.07 -53.07 23.20
C GLU A 168 -7.61 -52.18 24.36
N HIS A 169 -7.42 -50.89 24.11
CA HIS A 169 -7.05 -49.94 25.16
C HIS A 169 -8.17 -49.83 26.19
N ALA A 170 -9.43 -49.70 25.78
CA ALA A 170 -10.59 -49.68 26.67
C ALA A 170 -10.67 -50.97 27.52
N ARG A 171 -10.45 -52.15 26.91
CA ARG A 171 -10.38 -53.47 27.58
C ARG A 171 -9.27 -53.50 28.66
N LYS A 172 -8.06 -53.03 28.31
CA LYS A 172 -6.91 -53.02 29.23
C LYS A 172 -7.11 -52.04 30.40
N SER A 173 -7.87 -50.96 30.17
CA SER A 173 -8.23 -49.97 31.20
C SER A 173 -9.34 -50.45 32.14
N GLY A 174 -9.85 -51.69 31.93
CA GLY A 174 -10.82 -52.31 32.85
C GLY A 174 -12.29 -52.04 32.57
N TYR A 175 -12.61 -51.39 31.43
CA TYR A 175 -14.00 -51.20 31.04
C TYR A 175 -14.60 -52.51 30.50
N VAL A 176 -15.88 -52.73 30.84
CA VAL A 176 -16.57 -54.02 30.53
C VAL A 176 -17.41 -53.88 29.24
N ARG A 177 -17.99 -52.68 29.01
CA ARG A 177 -18.96 -52.49 27.92
C ARG A 177 -18.65 -51.27 27.07
N VAL A 178 -18.96 -51.39 25.78
CA VAL A 178 -18.87 -50.34 24.82
C VAL A 178 -20.16 -50.29 23.97
N ARG A 179 -20.64 -49.07 23.67
CA ARG A 179 -21.73 -48.87 22.74
C ARG A 179 -21.14 -48.53 21.38
N ILE A 180 -21.49 -49.30 20.34
CA ILE A 180 -21.05 -49.10 18.98
C ILE A 180 -22.28 -48.95 18.10
N ASP A 181 -22.38 -47.81 17.42
CA ASP A 181 -23.50 -47.47 16.54
C ASP A 181 -24.88 -47.68 17.18
N GLY A 182 -24.99 -47.34 18.48
CA GLY A 182 -26.18 -47.45 19.31
C GLY A 182 -26.40 -48.82 19.96
N ILE A 183 -25.59 -49.84 19.67
CA ILE A 183 -25.73 -51.20 20.23
C ILE A 183 -24.63 -51.45 21.28
N ILE A 184 -25.01 -51.96 22.45
CA ILE A 184 -24.07 -52.29 23.53
C ILE A 184 -23.45 -53.65 23.31
N TYR A 185 -22.11 -53.68 23.31
CA TYR A 185 -21.29 -54.89 23.20
C TYR A 185 -20.49 -55.09 24.51
N ASP A 186 -20.24 -56.36 24.84
CA ASP A 186 -19.30 -56.71 25.90
C ASP A 186 -17.86 -56.67 25.35
N LEU A 187 -16.93 -55.98 25.98
CA LEU A 187 -15.54 -55.91 25.56
C LEU A 187 -14.76 -57.22 25.71
N SER A 188 -15.34 -58.23 26.40
CA SER A 188 -14.79 -59.58 26.45
C SER A 188 -14.96 -60.34 25.10
N GLU A 189 -15.94 -59.95 24.25
CA GLU A 189 -16.20 -60.55 22.96
C GLU A 189 -15.25 -59.97 21.89
N GLU A 190 -15.07 -60.71 20.80
CA GLU A 190 -14.28 -60.23 19.66
C GLU A 190 -15.12 -59.35 18.74
N ILE A 191 -14.87 -58.04 18.79
CA ILE A 191 -15.62 -57.04 18.05
C ILE A 191 -14.86 -56.73 16.75
N THR A 192 -15.46 -57.05 15.61
CA THR A 192 -14.89 -56.68 14.31
C THR A 192 -15.71 -55.63 13.58
N LEU A 193 -15.07 -54.49 13.22
CA LEU A 193 -15.72 -53.36 12.59
C LEU A 193 -15.32 -53.25 11.11
N ASP A 194 -16.27 -52.83 10.26
CA ASP A 194 -16.04 -52.61 8.85
C ASP A 194 -15.26 -51.31 8.63
N LYS A 195 -14.06 -51.41 8.06
CA LYS A 195 -13.17 -50.24 7.77
C LYS A 195 -13.81 -49.15 6.93
N ASN A 196 -14.81 -49.49 6.09
CA ASN A 196 -15.40 -48.58 5.14
C ASN A 196 -16.66 -47.88 5.64
N LYS A 197 -17.22 -48.31 6.76
CA LYS A 197 -18.38 -47.73 7.44
C LYS A 197 -17.92 -46.69 8.46
N LYS A 198 -18.77 -45.69 8.68
CA LYS A 198 -18.59 -44.72 9.78
C LYS A 198 -19.10 -45.38 11.06
N HIS A 199 -18.28 -45.35 12.11
CA HIS A 199 -18.62 -45.88 13.40
C HIS A 199 -18.62 -44.80 14.49
N THR A 200 -19.53 -44.90 15.43
CA THR A 200 -19.53 -44.16 16.67
C THR A 200 -19.29 -45.12 17.82
N ILE A 201 -18.24 -44.91 18.62
CA ILE A 201 -17.82 -45.84 19.67
C ILE A 201 -17.79 -45.07 20.99
N GLU A 202 -18.51 -45.52 21.97
CA GLU A 202 -18.64 -44.88 23.27
C GLU A 202 -18.43 -45.93 24.39
N ILE A 203 -17.54 -45.64 25.32
CA ILE A 203 -17.27 -46.49 26.47
C ILE A 203 -18.35 -46.24 27.53
N VAL A 204 -19.00 -47.30 28.01
CA VAL A 204 -19.93 -47.21 29.14
C VAL A 204 -19.11 -47.13 30.42
N VAL A 205 -19.03 -45.94 31.03
CA VAL A 205 -18.21 -45.69 32.23
C VAL A 205 -18.97 -46.04 33.49
N ASP A 206 -20.21 -45.61 33.64
CA ASP A 206 -21.03 -45.90 34.82
C ASP A 206 -22.53 -45.99 34.47
N ARG A 207 -23.28 -46.65 35.32
CA ARG A 207 -24.75 -46.76 35.28
C ARG A 207 -25.32 -46.33 36.61
N LEU A 208 -26.12 -45.29 36.60
CA LEU A 208 -26.61 -44.67 37.81
C LEU A 208 -28.13 -44.59 37.81
N VAL A 209 -28.71 -44.50 38.99
CA VAL A 209 -30.12 -44.17 39.18
C VAL A 209 -30.19 -42.85 39.92
N ILE A 210 -30.91 -41.89 39.39
CA ILE A 210 -31.09 -40.56 39.99
C ILE A 210 -31.80 -40.71 41.32
N LYS A 211 -31.15 -40.32 42.43
CA LYS A 211 -31.68 -40.33 43.77
C LYS A 211 -30.98 -39.29 44.62
N GLU A 212 -31.57 -38.97 45.77
CA GLU A 212 -30.98 -38.03 46.71
C GLU A 212 -29.59 -38.54 47.17
N GLY A 213 -28.56 -37.65 47.15
CA GLY A 213 -27.18 -37.95 47.52
C GLY A 213 -26.29 -38.52 46.40
N ILE A 214 -26.75 -38.58 45.13
CA ILE A 214 -25.95 -39.14 44.01
C ILE A 214 -24.84 -38.18 43.50
N LYS A 215 -24.88 -36.91 43.86
CA LYS A 215 -24.00 -35.86 43.30
C LYS A 215 -22.51 -36.21 43.32
N SER A 216 -21.98 -36.68 44.47
CA SER A 216 -20.55 -37.03 44.57
C SER A 216 -20.15 -38.14 43.59
N ARG A 217 -20.89 -39.24 43.50
CA ARG A 217 -20.60 -40.34 42.58
C ARG A 217 -20.75 -39.90 41.11
N LEU A 218 -21.77 -39.08 40.83
CA LEU A 218 -21.98 -38.56 39.50
C LEU A 218 -20.82 -37.67 39.06
N THR A 219 -20.30 -36.82 39.98
CA THR A 219 -19.10 -35.96 39.71
C THR A 219 -17.89 -36.80 39.41
N ASP A 220 -17.56 -37.82 40.22
CA ASP A 220 -16.42 -38.72 40.02
C ASP A 220 -16.52 -39.46 38.67
N SER A 221 -17.74 -39.93 38.33
CA SER A 221 -17.98 -40.62 37.06
C SER A 221 -17.87 -39.68 35.87
N LEU A 222 -18.33 -38.44 35.97
CA LEU A 222 -18.18 -37.42 34.93
C LEU A 222 -16.72 -37.04 34.72
N GLU A 223 -15.93 -36.84 35.80
CA GLU A 223 -14.49 -36.59 35.69
C GLU A 223 -13.77 -37.72 34.93
N THR A 224 -14.15 -38.97 35.24
CA THR A 224 -13.62 -40.15 34.55
C THR A 224 -13.99 -40.10 33.05
N VAL A 225 -15.25 -39.85 32.72
CA VAL A 225 -15.74 -39.73 31.35
C VAL A 225 -14.97 -38.66 30.61
N PHE A 226 -14.81 -37.47 31.19
CA PHE A 226 -14.13 -36.33 30.54
C PHE A 226 -12.63 -36.59 30.30
N SER A 227 -11.99 -37.33 31.23
CA SER A 227 -10.58 -37.72 31.04
C SER A 227 -10.38 -38.68 29.85
N ILE A 228 -11.38 -39.52 29.54
CA ILE A 228 -11.35 -40.51 28.45
C ILE A 228 -11.75 -39.86 27.09
N SER A 229 -12.83 -39.09 27.12
CA SER A 229 -13.48 -38.57 25.94
C SER A 229 -12.87 -37.20 25.46
N GLY A 230 -11.96 -36.60 26.23
CA GLY A 230 -11.44 -35.26 25.93
C GLY A 230 -12.48 -34.16 26.17
N GLY A 231 -13.34 -34.31 27.17
CA GLY A 231 -14.25 -33.27 27.65
C GLY A 231 -15.69 -33.36 27.13
N ILE A 232 -16.14 -34.52 26.65
CA ILE A 232 -17.53 -34.71 26.16
C ILE A 232 -18.13 -35.91 26.86
N VAL A 233 -19.39 -35.81 27.27
CA VAL A 233 -20.16 -36.92 27.85
C VAL A 233 -21.50 -37.07 27.17
N THR A 234 -21.91 -38.28 26.88
CA THR A 234 -23.27 -38.61 26.46
C THR A 234 -23.97 -39.31 27.62
N ILE A 235 -25.09 -38.77 28.05
CA ILE A 235 -25.95 -39.39 29.06
C ILE A 235 -27.11 -40.07 28.34
N ASP A 236 -27.09 -41.37 28.31
CA ASP A 236 -28.18 -42.15 27.78
C ASP A 236 -29.22 -42.40 28.89
N VAL A 237 -30.35 -41.76 28.74
CA VAL A 237 -31.51 -41.95 29.68
C VAL A 237 -32.28 -43.15 29.20
N ILE A 238 -32.26 -44.22 29.99
CA ILE A 238 -32.97 -45.48 29.64
C ILE A 238 -34.48 -45.18 29.55
N ASP A 239 -35.05 -45.47 28.40
CA ASP A 239 -36.45 -45.16 28.01
C ASP A 239 -36.74 -43.66 27.81
N GLY A 240 -35.72 -42.81 27.66
CA GLY A 240 -35.82 -41.35 27.45
C GLY A 240 -34.92 -40.83 26.33
N GLU A 241 -34.74 -39.53 26.28
CA GLU A 241 -33.87 -38.84 25.29
C GLU A 241 -32.39 -38.88 25.74
N GLU A 242 -31.50 -38.93 24.73
CA GLU A 242 -30.07 -38.84 24.97
C GLU A 242 -29.64 -37.37 25.20
N LEU A 243 -28.89 -37.11 26.27
CA LEU A 243 -28.36 -35.79 26.58
C LEU A 243 -26.87 -35.77 26.38
N THR A 244 -26.33 -34.81 25.61
CA THR A 244 -24.91 -34.64 25.41
C THR A 244 -24.44 -33.36 26.06
N PHE A 245 -23.42 -33.42 26.90
CA PHE A 245 -22.78 -32.29 27.57
C PHE A 245 -21.32 -32.22 27.19
N SER A 246 -20.75 -31.01 27.22
CA SER A 246 -19.36 -30.80 26.92
C SER A 246 -18.70 -29.77 27.82
N GLN A 247 -17.52 -30.08 28.33
CA GLN A 247 -16.63 -29.11 28.98
C GLN A 247 -15.91 -28.21 27.98
N ASN A 248 -15.79 -28.65 26.74
CA ASN A 248 -15.20 -27.88 25.62
C ASN A 248 -16.31 -27.23 24.80
N TYR A 249 -15.97 -26.17 24.09
CA TYR A 249 -16.86 -25.57 23.09
C TYR A 249 -17.11 -26.57 21.96
N ALA A 250 -18.09 -27.44 22.07
CA ALA A 250 -18.40 -28.46 21.06
C ALA A 250 -19.86 -28.39 20.61
N CYS A 251 -20.09 -28.54 19.31
CA CYS A 251 -21.43 -28.66 18.76
C CYS A 251 -21.88 -30.14 18.86
N PRO A 252 -23.00 -30.44 19.54
CA PRO A 252 -23.46 -31.81 19.68
C PRO A 252 -23.91 -32.44 18.36
N GLU A 253 -24.42 -31.67 17.41
CA GLU A 253 -24.95 -32.17 16.12
C GLU A 253 -23.85 -32.41 15.07
N HIS A 254 -22.81 -31.57 15.03
CA HIS A 254 -21.80 -31.61 13.95
C HIS A 254 -20.44 -32.16 14.37
N ASN A 255 -20.29 -32.53 15.64
CA ASN A 255 -19.04 -33.08 16.18
C ASN A 255 -17.81 -32.17 15.98
N ILE A 256 -18.04 -30.85 15.95
CA ILE A 256 -17.02 -29.81 15.81
C ILE A 256 -16.72 -29.26 17.19
N SER A 257 -15.48 -29.43 17.64
CA SER A 257 -14.97 -28.86 18.90
C SER A 257 -14.12 -27.62 18.55
N ILE A 258 -14.43 -26.52 19.23
CA ILE A 258 -13.60 -25.31 19.19
C ILE A 258 -12.66 -25.38 20.40
N GLU A 259 -11.36 -25.27 20.14
CA GLU A 259 -10.36 -25.20 21.21
C GLU A 259 -10.60 -23.97 22.12
N GLU A 260 -9.93 -23.90 23.24
CA GLU A 260 -10.00 -22.76 24.16
C GLU A 260 -9.75 -21.45 23.41
N LEU A 261 -10.62 -20.46 23.62
CA LEU A 261 -10.52 -19.16 22.96
C LEU A 261 -9.27 -18.41 23.42
N THR A 262 -8.24 -18.46 22.64
CA THR A 262 -6.97 -17.76 22.89
C THR A 262 -6.74 -16.65 21.86
N PRO A 263 -6.00 -15.55 22.18
CA PRO A 263 -5.71 -14.50 21.21
C PRO A 263 -4.97 -14.99 19.95
N ARG A 264 -4.26 -16.12 20.03
CA ARG A 264 -3.58 -16.75 18.88
C ARG A 264 -4.55 -17.27 17.83
N MET A 265 -5.73 -17.73 18.26
CA MET A 265 -6.78 -18.24 17.37
C MET A 265 -7.32 -17.15 16.41
N PHE A 266 -7.25 -15.89 16.81
CA PHE A 266 -7.71 -14.76 16.02
C PHE A 266 -6.59 -14.05 15.23
N SER A 267 -5.38 -14.63 15.20
CA SER A 267 -4.25 -14.05 14.46
C SER A 267 -4.09 -14.71 13.10
N PHE A 268 -4.21 -13.93 12.04
CA PHE A 268 -3.92 -14.42 10.68
C PHE A 268 -2.41 -14.54 10.39
N ASN A 269 -1.54 -14.03 11.28
CA ASN A 269 -0.08 -14.20 11.21
C ASN A 269 0.41 -15.44 11.97
N ASN A 270 -0.49 -16.18 12.63
CA ASN A 270 -0.17 -17.36 13.38
C ASN A 270 -0.87 -18.59 12.78
N PRO A 271 -0.18 -19.73 12.59
CA PRO A 271 -0.76 -20.96 12.03
C PRO A 271 -2.01 -21.46 12.76
N PHE A 272 -2.18 -21.13 14.05
CA PHE A 272 -3.36 -21.50 14.82
C PHE A 272 -4.64 -20.85 14.31
N GLY A 273 -4.58 -19.58 13.90
CA GLY A 273 -5.74 -18.81 13.45
C GLY A 273 -5.80 -18.62 11.93
N ALA A 274 -4.66 -18.65 11.26
CA ALA A 274 -4.57 -18.40 9.83
C ALA A 274 -5.29 -19.46 9.00
N CYS A 275 -5.97 -19.05 7.94
CA CYS A 275 -6.52 -19.95 6.93
C CYS A 275 -5.39 -20.84 6.38
N PRO A 276 -5.51 -22.18 6.44
CA PRO A 276 -4.43 -23.09 6.03
C PRO A 276 -4.13 -23.00 4.53
N HIS A 277 -5.12 -22.65 3.71
CA HIS A 277 -4.98 -22.58 2.27
C HIS A 277 -4.16 -21.34 1.81
N CYS A 278 -4.47 -20.15 2.29
CA CYS A 278 -3.73 -18.91 1.93
C CYS A 278 -2.69 -18.49 2.99
N THR A 279 -2.48 -19.28 4.04
CA THR A 279 -1.55 -18.97 5.16
C THR A 279 -1.75 -17.57 5.74
N GLY A 280 -3.00 -17.10 5.80
CA GLY A 280 -3.38 -15.81 6.37
C GLY A 280 -3.26 -14.59 5.43
N LEU A 281 -2.96 -14.80 4.15
CA LEU A 281 -2.89 -13.70 3.17
C LEU A 281 -4.27 -13.24 2.70
N GLY A 282 -5.25 -14.13 2.64
CA GLY A 282 -6.61 -13.83 2.16
C GLY A 282 -6.73 -13.84 0.64
N VAL A 283 -5.62 -13.74 -0.07
CA VAL A 283 -5.54 -13.68 -1.54
C VAL A 283 -4.46 -14.62 -2.07
N PHE A 284 -4.60 -14.99 -3.32
CA PHE A 284 -3.57 -15.67 -4.11
C PHE A 284 -3.13 -14.79 -5.26
N ARG A 285 -1.82 -14.75 -5.50
CA ARG A 285 -1.25 -14.21 -6.73
C ARG A 285 -1.09 -15.33 -7.73
N HIS A 286 -1.69 -15.17 -8.88
CA HIS A 286 -1.55 -16.10 -10.01
C HIS A 286 -1.38 -15.30 -11.29
N ILE A 287 -0.79 -15.92 -12.31
CA ILE A 287 -0.66 -15.30 -13.63
C ILE A 287 -2.06 -15.23 -14.26
N ASP A 288 -2.49 -14.02 -14.60
CA ASP A 288 -3.83 -13.75 -15.10
C ASP A 288 -3.90 -14.04 -16.62
N PRO A 289 -4.74 -14.99 -17.06
CA PRO A 289 -4.93 -15.29 -18.48
C PRO A 289 -5.36 -14.06 -19.31
N ASP A 290 -6.14 -13.14 -18.72
CA ASP A 290 -6.62 -11.94 -19.42
C ASP A 290 -5.50 -10.88 -19.60
N ILE A 291 -4.46 -10.90 -18.76
CA ILE A 291 -3.26 -10.10 -18.95
C ILE A 291 -2.33 -10.73 -20.00
N ILE A 292 -2.28 -12.06 -20.04
CA ILE A 292 -1.51 -12.78 -21.05
C ILE A 292 -2.13 -12.61 -22.44
N VAL A 293 -3.46 -12.67 -22.57
CA VAL A 293 -4.23 -12.48 -23.79
C VAL A 293 -5.18 -11.29 -23.65
N PRO A 294 -4.66 -10.05 -23.69
CA PRO A 294 -5.45 -8.84 -23.39
C PRO A 294 -6.48 -8.51 -24.49
N ASN A 295 -6.29 -8.98 -25.69
CA ASN A 295 -7.25 -8.83 -26.80
C ASN A 295 -7.49 -10.19 -27.46
N LYS A 296 -8.59 -10.82 -27.09
CA LYS A 296 -8.99 -12.13 -27.58
C LYS A 296 -9.46 -12.12 -29.05
N ASN A 297 -9.70 -10.95 -29.63
CA ASN A 297 -10.06 -10.81 -31.05
C ASN A 297 -8.84 -10.84 -31.99
N LEU A 298 -7.63 -10.80 -31.44
CA LEU A 298 -6.42 -11.01 -32.24
C LEU A 298 -6.13 -12.49 -32.36
N SER A 299 -5.55 -12.88 -33.48
CA SER A 299 -5.02 -14.22 -33.69
C SER A 299 -3.63 -14.38 -33.02
N ILE A 300 -3.18 -15.63 -32.86
CA ILE A 300 -1.82 -15.94 -32.37
C ILE A 300 -0.76 -15.22 -33.23
N ARG A 301 -0.94 -15.24 -34.55
CA ARG A 301 -0.01 -14.59 -35.50
C ARG A 301 -0.03 -13.05 -35.43
N GLU A 302 -1.15 -12.47 -35.04
CA GLU A 302 -1.26 -11.03 -34.78
C GLU A 302 -0.77 -10.62 -33.39
N GLY A 303 -0.36 -11.59 -32.59
CA GLY A 303 0.20 -11.36 -31.25
C GLY A 303 -0.86 -11.28 -30.14
N ALA A 304 -1.84 -12.15 -30.15
CA ALA A 304 -2.80 -12.29 -29.04
C ALA A 304 -2.08 -12.54 -27.69
N ILE A 305 -1.02 -13.39 -27.68
CA ILE A 305 -0.25 -13.69 -26.49
C ILE A 305 0.86 -12.64 -26.29
N LYS A 306 0.82 -11.91 -25.19
CA LYS A 306 1.73 -10.79 -24.86
C LYS A 306 2.79 -11.12 -23.79
N ALA A 307 2.96 -12.37 -23.43
CA ALA A 307 3.91 -12.80 -22.41
C ALA A 307 5.37 -12.73 -22.90
N SER A 308 6.28 -12.34 -22.01
CA SER A 308 7.72 -12.31 -22.30
C SER A 308 8.28 -13.68 -22.65
N GLY A 309 9.01 -13.73 -23.76
CA GLY A 309 9.50 -14.97 -24.35
C GLY A 309 8.50 -15.71 -25.24
N TRP A 310 7.23 -15.28 -25.26
CA TRP A 310 6.14 -15.89 -26.05
C TRP A 310 5.51 -14.92 -27.05
N ASN A 311 5.92 -13.66 -27.05
CA ASN A 311 5.43 -12.59 -27.92
C ASN A 311 6.26 -12.38 -29.20
N THR A 312 7.33 -13.14 -29.39
CA THR A 312 8.15 -13.07 -30.61
C THR A 312 7.56 -14.01 -31.66
N LEU A 313 7.10 -13.42 -32.78
CA LEU A 313 6.33 -14.12 -33.82
C LEU A 313 7.12 -14.35 -35.10
N ASP A 314 8.43 -14.11 -35.08
CA ASP A 314 9.31 -14.40 -36.22
C ASP A 314 9.34 -15.90 -36.49
N LYS A 315 9.39 -16.29 -37.78
CA LYS A 315 9.42 -17.69 -38.22
C LYS A 315 10.55 -18.52 -37.61
N GLY A 316 11.57 -17.86 -37.05
CA GLY A 316 12.73 -18.48 -36.36
C GLY A 316 12.64 -18.42 -34.82
N SER A 317 11.50 -18.05 -34.21
CA SER A 317 11.38 -17.97 -32.75
C SER A 317 10.94 -19.31 -32.12
N VAL A 318 11.42 -19.54 -30.89
CA VAL A 318 11.03 -20.72 -30.10
C VAL A 318 9.51 -20.73 -29.84
N ALA A 319 8.90 -19.57 -29.59
CA ALA A 319 7.46 -19.45 -29.39
C ALA A 319 6.69 -19.94 -30.62
N MET A 320 7.11 -19.51 -31.83
CA MET A 320 6.45 -19.88 -33.07
C MET A 320 6.59 -21.37 -33.38
N MET A 321 7.71 -21.99 -32.98
CA MET A 321 7.90 -23.44 -33.06
C MET A 321 6.83 -24.17 -32.25
N TYR A 322 6.59 -23.80 -31.00
CA TYR A 322 5.56 -24.41 -30.17
C TYR A 322 4.14 -24.14 -30.71
N TYR A 323 3.85 -22.93 -31.11
CA TYR A 323 2.53 -22.56 -31.64
C TYR A 323 2.21 -23.31 -32.93
N THR A 324 3.18 -23.49 -33.82
CA THR A 324 3.00 -24.28 -35.05
C THR A 324 2.75 -25.76 -34.75
N ALA A 325 3.44 -26.31 -33.75
CA ALA A 325 3.23 -27.71 -33.34
C ALA A 325 1.81 -27.92 -32.79
N ILE A 326 1.31 -27.01 -31.97
CA ILE A 326 -0.06 -27.04 -31.44
C ILE A 326 -1.07 -26.90 -32.59
N ALA A 327 -0.84 -25.98 -33.53
CA ALA A 327 -1.73 -25.77 -34.67
C ALA A 327 -1.85 -27.02 -35.55
N ASN A 328 -0.74 -27.71 -35.78
CA ASN A 328 -0.72 -28.95 -36.57
C ASN A 328 -1.44 -30.09 -35.85
N GLU A 329 -1.23 -30.27 -34.55
CA GLU A 329 -1.83 -31.37 -33.78
C GLU A 329 -3.35 -31.21 -33.65
N TYR A 330 -3.81 -30.01 -33.36
CA TYR A 330 -5.24 -29.72 -33.15
C TYR A 330 -5.97 -29.27 -34.43
N GLY A 331 -5.31 -29.22 -35.58
CA GLY A 331 -5.91 -28.88 -36.88
C GLY A 331 -6.47 -27.44 -36.94
N ILE A 332 -5.86 -26.49 -36.26
CA ILE A 332 -6.29 -25.08 -36.21
C ILE A 332 -5.39 -24.18 -37.04
N SER A 333 -5.92 -23.00 -37.44
CA SER A 333 -5.10 -21.94 -38.04
C SER A 333 -4.61 -20.97 -36.97
N LEU A 334 -3.34 -20.58 -37.04
CA LEU A 334 -2.78 -19.53 -36.20
C LEU A 334 -3.30 -18.12 -36.55
N ASP A 335 -4.02 -17.98 -37.65
CA ASP A 335 -4.67 -16.72 -38.07
C ASP A 335 -6.12 -16.60 -37.55
N THR A 336 -6.64 -17.64 -36.87
CA THR A 336 -7.95 -17.59 -36.22
C THR A 336 -7.89 -16.73 -34.96
N PRO A 337 -8.87 -15.80 -34.72
CA PRO A 337 -8.97 -15.04 -33.49
C PRO A 337 -8.98 -15.94 -32.25
N PHE A 338 -8.27 -15.56 -31.20
CA PHE A 338 -8.11 -16.40 -30.00
C PHE A 338 -9.46 -16.77 -29.35
N CYS A 339 -10.45 -15.86 -29.39
CA CYS A 339 -11.80 -16.13 -28.87
C CYS A 339 -12.60 -17.16 -29.70
N GLU A 340 -12.25 -17.37 -30.98
CA GLU A 340 -12.92 -18.32 -31.86
C GLU A 340 -12.27 -19.71 -31.83
N LEU A 341 -11.11 -19.85 -31.19
CA LEU A 341 -10.48 -21.17 -30.98
C LEU A 341 -11.31 -21.99 -29.99
N PRO A 342 -11.37 -23.32 -30.14
CA PRO A 342 -11.98 -24.21 -29.17
C PRO A 342 -11.37 -23.98 -27.77
N GLU A 343 -12.19 -24.03 -26.72
CA GLU A 343 -11.75 -23.80 -25.33
C GLU A 343 -10.61 -24.73 -24.90
N GLU A 344 -10.66 -25.97 -25.35
CA GLU A 344 -9.59 -26.96 -25.14
C GLU A 344 -8.25 -26.45 -25.70
N VAL A 345 -8.25 -25.89 -26.90
CA VAL A 345 -7.05 -25.37 -27.55
C VAL A 345 -6.56 -24.09 -26.89
N GLN A 346 -7.47 -23.18 -26.48
CA GLN A 346 -7.11 -22.02 -25.70
C GLN A 346 -6.39 -22.44 -24.40
N ASN A 347 -6.91 -23.45 -23.71
CA ASN A 347 -6.31 -24.00 -22.49
C ASN A 347 -4.95 -24.66 -22.78
N VAL A 348 -4.76 -25.30 -23.91
CA VAL A 348 -3.45 -25.85 -24.31
C VAL A 348 -2.42 -24.72 -24.46
N PHE A 349 -2.74 -23.60 -25.11
CA PHE A 349 -1.83 -22.47 -25.22
C PHE A 349 -1.47 -21.89 -23.84
N LEU A 350 -2.44 -21.78 -22.94
CA LEU A 350 -2.25 -21.16 -21.63
C LEU A 350 -1.59 -22.10 -20.62
N TYR A 351 -2.10 -23.31 -20.46
CA TYR A 351 -1.73 -24.24 -19.39
C TYR A 351 -0.95 -25.47 -19.86
N GLY A 352 -0.85 -25.68 -21.19
CA GLY A 352 -0.11 -26.80 -21.76
C GLY A 352 -0.91 -28.07 -21.97
N THR A 353 -0.21 -29.11 -22.41
CA THR A 353 -0.79 -30.44 -22.66
C THR A 353 0.17 -31.57 -22.27
N ASP A 354 -0.38 -32.69 -21.81
CA ASP A 354 0.36 -33.93 -21.54
C ASP A 354 0.64 -34.74 -22.81
N GLN A 355 -0.04 -34.41 -23.92
CA GLN A 355 0.20 -35.04 -25.19
C GLN A 355 1.60 -34.71 -25.73
N LYS A 356 2.23 -35.66 -26.40
CA LYS A 356 3.53 -35.46 -27.06
C LYS A 356 3.30 -34.79 -28.42
N LEU A 357 3.71 -33.56 -28.54
CA LEU A 357 3.66 -32.77 -29.78
C LEU A 357 4.94 -32.97 -30.58
N GLU A 358 4.84 -32.88 -31.90
CA GLU A 358 5.97 -32.90 -32.82
C GLU A 358 6.51 -31.49 -33.03
N PHE A 359 7.73 -31.19 -32.54
CA PHE A 359 8.39 -29.93 -32.73
C PHE A 359 9.42 -29.98 -33.85
N LYS A 360 9.26 -29.18 -34.90
CA LYS A 360 10.29 -28.97 -35.91
C LYS A 360 11.32 -27.94 -35.40
N ILE A 361 12.49 -28.43 -35.03
CA ILE A 361 13.56 -27.58 -34.53
C ILE A 361 14.09 -26.69 -35.66
N ILE A 362 14.24 -25.41 -35.34
CA ILE A 362 14.70 -24.39 -36.27
C ILE A 362 16.15 -24.68 -36.66
N GLU A 363 16.52 -24.48 -37.95
CA GLU A 363 17.88 -24.72 -38.45
C GLU A 363 18.98 -24.03 -37.66
N SER A 364 18.73 -22.82 -37.16
CA SER A 364 19.67 -22.08 -36.27
C SER A 364 19.96 -22.77 -34.94
N PHE A 365 19.11 -23.72 -34.51
CA PHE A 365 19.30 -24.55 -33.31
C PHE A 365 19.61 -26.02 -33.66
N GLY A 366 20.10 -26.32 -34.86
CA GLY A 366 20.55 -27.64 -35.26
C GLY A 366 19.60 -28.46 -36.14
N GLY A 367 18.43 -27.95 -36.43
CA GLY A 367 17.43 -28.66 -37.24
C GLY A 367 16.95 -30.00 -36.68
N GLY A 368 15.91 -30.58 -37.30
CA GLY A 368 15.39 -31.90 -36.94
C GLY A 368 14.00 -31.85 -36.31
N VAL A 369 13.54 -33.02 -35.89
CA VAL A 369 12.23 -33.20 -35.24
C VAL A 369 12.43 -33.73 -33.84
N ARG A 370 11.70 -33.16 -32.86
CA ARG A 370 11.70 -33.56 -31.46
C ARG A 370 10.25 -33.77 -30.99
N TYR A 371 10.04 -34.82 -30.24
CA TYR A 371 8.75 -35.09 -29.57
C TYR A 371 8.83 -34.65 -28.09
N GLY A 372 7.85 -33.90 -27.61
CA GLY A 372 7.83 -33.46 -26.23
C GLY A 372 6.46 -32.88 -25.82
N LYS A 373 6.31 -32.61 -24.55
CA LYS A 373 5.11 -31.95 -24.02
C LYS A 373 5.26 -30.45 -24.11
N PHE A 374 4.17 -29.75 -24.29
CA PHE A 374 4.12 -28.29 -24.15
C PHE A 374 3.66 -27.90 -22.74
N GLU A 375 4.49 -27.20 -22.02
CA GLU A 375 4.26 -26.80 -20.63
C GLU A 375 3.11 -25.80 -20.48
N GLY A 376 2.82 -25.00 -21.51
CA GLY A 376 1.90 -23.85 -21.43
C GLY A 376 2.59 -22.55 -21.05
N VAL A 377 2.04 -21.43 -21.52
CA VAL A 377 2.62 -20.10 -21.27
C VAL A 377 2.59 -19.75 -19.79
N ILE A 378 1.46 -20.00 -19.11
CA ILE A 378 1.27 -19.67 -17.69
C ILE A 378 2.19 -20.52 -16.82
N ASN A 379 2.17 -21.85 -17.00
CA ASN A 379 3.01 -22.76 -16.20
C ASN A 379 4.51 -22.47 -16.39
N ASN A 380 4.93 -22.14 -17.63
CA ASN A 380 6.30 -21.72 -17.92
C ASN A 380 6.70 -20.44 -17.14
N LEU A 381 5.83 -19.43 -17.14
CA LEU A 381 6.07 -18.18 -16.40
C LEU A 381 6.11 -18.44 -14.89
N GLU A 382 5.22 -19.27 -14.34
CA GLU A 382 5.22 -19.63 -12.92
C GLU A 382 6.49 -20.36 -12.51
N ARG A 383 6.95 -21.30 -13.31
CA ARG A 383 8.22 -21.97 -13.09
C ARG A 383 9.40 -21.00 -13.14
N ARG A 384 9.46 -20.13 -14.16
CA ARG A 384 10.49 -19.09 -14.29
C ARG A 384 10.47 -18.13 -13.12
N TYR A 385 9.30 -17.79 -12.59
CA TYR A 385 9.19 -16.94 -11.40
C TYR A 385 9.79 -17.58 -10.15
N LYS A 386 9.57 -18.89 -9.97
CA LYS A 386 10.13 -19.66 -8.84
C LYS A 386 11.64 -19.86 -8.94
N GLU A 387 12.13 -20.14 -10.14
CA GLU A 387 13.54 -20.49 -10.39
C GLU A 387 14.46 -19.26 -10.62
N SER A 388 13.92 -18.13 -11.03
CA SER A 388 14.72 -16.94 -11.35
C SER A 388 15.30 -16.26 -10.12
N ASN A 389 16.62 -16.01 -10.13
CA ASN A 389 17.32 -15.17 -9.16
C ASN A 389 17.39 -13.68 -9.62
N SER A 390 16.97 -13.38 -10.86
CA SER A 390 16.99 -12.03 -11.40
C SER A 390 15.77 -11.24 -10.92
N SER A 391 16.01 -10.14 -10.20
CA SER A 391 14.94 -9.21 -9.79
C SER A 391 14.20 -8.59 -10.99
N TYR A 392 14.89 -8.35 -12.10
CA TYR A 392 14.27 -7.86 -13.33
C TYR A 392 13.26 -8.86 -13.89
N SER A 393 13.66 -10.13 -14.05
CA SER A 393 12.81 -11.19 -14.57
C SER A 393 11.60 -11.46 -13.66
N ARG A 394 11.80 -11.44 -12.33
CA ARG A 394 10.69 -11.56 -11.37
C ARG A 394 9.70 -10.40 -11.48
N ASN A 395 10.18 -9.16 -11.49
CA ASN A 395 9.33 -7.98 -11.63
C ASN A 395 8.54 -7.97 -12.96
N GLU A 396 9.17 -8.45 -14.04
CA GLU A 396 8.49 -8.60 -15.32
C GLU A 396 7.35 -9.61 -15.23
N ILE A 397 7.58 -10.79 -14.64
CA ILE A 397 6.56 -11.82 -14.48
C ILE A 397 5.47 -11.36 -13.50
N GLU A 398 5.80 -10.64 -12.42
CA GLU A 398 4.84 -10.04 -11.51
C GLU A 398 3.87 -9.09 -12.21
N SER A 399 4.28 -8.45 -13.31
CA SER A 399 3.40 -7.59 -14.11
C SER A 399 2.27 -8.35 -14.82
N TYR A 400 2.36 -9.67 -14.92
CA TYR A 400 1.32 -10.55 -15.47
C TYR A 400 0.44 -11.18 -14.38
N MET A 401 0.70 -10.89 -13.09
CA MET A 401 -0.04 -11.48 -11.98
C MET A 401 -1.20 -10.58 -11.56
N SER A 402 -2.33 -11.20 -11.26
CA SER A 402 -3.46 -10.60 -10.54
C SER A 402 -3.67 -11.28 -9.20
N GLU A 403 -4.39 -10.61 -8.30
CA GLU A 403 -4.76 -11.14 -6.99
C GLU A 403 -6.22 -11.60 -7.02
N THR A 404 -6.46 -12.87 -6.68
CA THR A 404 -7.80 -13.41 -6.46
C THR A 404 -8.03 -13.73 -5.01
N LEU A 405 -9.28 -13.59 -4.55
CA LEU A 405 -9.65 -13.98 -3.20
C LEU A 405 -9.43 -15.48 -2.97
N CYS A 406 -8.93 -15.83 -1.81
CA CYS A 406 -8.78 -17.22 -1.42
C CYS A 406 -10.15 -17.93 -1.46
N PRO A 407 -10.31 -19.04 -2.19
CA PRO A 407 -11.59 -19.74 -2.32
C PRO A 407 -12.11 -20.29 -1.00
N GLU A 408 -11.21 -20.64 -0.07
CA GLU A 408 -11.55 -21.22 1.23
C GLU A 408 -12.03 -20.15 2.22
N CYS A 409 -11.24 -19.11 2.47
CA CYS A 409 -11.59 -18.06 3.44
C CYS A 409 -12.26 -16.84 2.81
N LYS A 410 -12.40 -16.76 1.48
CA LYS A 410 -13.03 -15.65 0.75
C LYS A 410 -12.52 -14.27 1.17
N GLY A 411 -11.21 -14.16 1.42
CA GLY A 411 -10.56 -12.92 1.86
C GLY A 411 -10.48 -12.72 3.37
N ASN A 412 -11.17 -13.52 4.19
CA ASN A 412 -11.25 -13.34 5.65
C ASN A 412 -9.96 -13.71 6.40
N ARG A 413 -8.95 -14.31 5.75
CA ARG A 413 -7.62 -14.63 6.27
C ARG A 413 -7.56 -15.67 7.40
N LEU A 414 -8.66 -15.94 8.08
CA LEU A 414 -8.76 -16.81 9.27
C LEU A 414 -9.44 -18.16 8.97
N LYS A 415 -9.28 -19.11 9.88
CA LYS A 415 -10.00 -20.39 9.88
C LYS A 415 -11.49 -20.20 10.15
N LYS A 416 -12.31 -21.17 9.73
CA LYS A 416 -13.78 -21.15 9.94
C LYS A 416 -14.15 -21.13 11.42
N GLU A 417 -13.41 -21.85 12.25
CA GLU A 417 -13.61 -21.89 13.70
C GLU A 417 -13.36 -20.52 14.36
N SER A 418 -12.33 -19.78 13.89
CA SER A 418 -12.05 -18.43 14.37
C SER A 418 -13.13 -17.42 13.91
N LEU A 419 -13.65 -17.61 12.71
CA LEU A 419 -14.71 -16.75 12.15
C LEU A 419 -16.10 -17.05 12.74
N SER A 420 -16.28 -18.19 13.40
CA SER A 420 -17.54 -18.55 14.08
C SER A 420 -17.69 -17.93 15.47
N VAL A 421 -16.68 -17.20 15.96
CA VAL A 421 -16.74 -16.48 17.24
C VAL A 421 -17.21 -15.06 17.00
N THR A 422 -18.22 -14.60 17.75
CA THR A 422 -18.80 -13.27 17.60
C THR A 422 -18.73 -12.45 18.90
N VAL A 423 -18.67 -11.13 18.73
CA VAL A 423 -18.87 -10.12 19.79
C VAL A 423 -19.90 -9.13 19.24
N GLY A 424 -21.01 -8.93 19.97
CA GLY A 424 -22.11 -8.10 19.51
C GLY A 424 -22.69 -8.54 18.15
N GLY A 425 -22.66 -9.84 17.85
CA GLY A 425 -23.18 -10.42 16.60
C GLY A 425 -22.22 -10.38 15.41
N LEU A 426 -21.06 -9.73 15.52
CA LEU A 426 -20.05 -9.65 14.44
C LEU A 426 -18.82 -10.51 14.74
N ASN A 427 -18.31 -11.23 13.75
CA ASN A 427 -16.99 -11.87 13.87
C ASN A 427 -15.87 -10.85 13.62
N ILE A 428 -14.64 -11.22 14.00
CA ILE A 428 -13.50 -10.30 13.92
C ILE A 428 -13.22 -9.80 12.49
N SER A 429 -13.46 -10.61 11.46
CA SER A 429 -13.27 -10.21 10.05
C SER A 429 -14.35 -9.22 9.61
N GLN A 430 -15.61 -9.45 9.96
CA GLN A 430 -16.70 -8.53 9.70
C GLN A 430 -16.48 -7.19 10.39
N LEU A 431 -16.07 -7.22 11.67
CA LEU A 431 -15.78 -6.01 12.42
C LEU A 431 -14.62 -5.20 11.80
N THR A 432 -13.55 -5.86 11.40
CA THR A 432 -12.41 -5.17 10.76
C THR A 432 -12.69 -4.70 9.34
N ALA A 433 -13.71 -5.23 8.69
CA ALA A 433 -14.18 -4.77 7.38
C ALA A 433 -15.02 -3.48 7.46
N LEU A 434 -15.56 -3.14 8.64
CA LEU A 434 -16.24 -1.87 8.85
C LEU A 434 -15.28 -0.69 8.69
N SER A 435 -15.82 0.48 8.32
CA SER A 435 -15.05 1.72 8.38
C SER A 435 -14.66 2.05 9.83
N VAL A 436 -13.60 2.82 10.02
CA VAL A 436 -13.20 3.31 11.35
C VAL A 436 -14.35 4.03 12.04
N ARG A 437 -15.16 4.79 11.29
CA ARG A 437 -16.36 5.45 11.78
C ARG A 437 -17.36 4.44 12.32
N ASP A 438 -17.77 3.49 11.49
CA ASP A 438 -18.79 2.49 11.85
C ASP A 438 -18.29 1.57 12.97
N CYS A 439 -16.99 1.24 12.96
CA CYS A 439 -16.36 0.48 14.02
C CYS A 439 -16.37 1.24 15.37
N PHE A 440 -16.12 2.56 15.35
CA PHE A 440 -16.22 3.41 16.53
C PHE A 440 -17.64 3.44 17.06
N ASP A 441 -18.63 3.66 16.17
CA ASP A 441 -20.05 3.72 16.52
C ASP A 441 -20.55 2.35 17.03
N PHE A 442 -20.04 1.24 16.49
CA PHE A 442 -20.31 -0.11 17.01
C PHE A 442 -19.88 -0.25 18.49
N PHE A 443 -18.67 0.21 18.84
CA PHE A 443 -18.19 0.14 20.23
C PHE A 443 -18.88 1.14 21.16
N GLU A 444 -19.42 2.25 20.65
CA GLU A 444 -20.26 3.18 21.44
C GLU A 444 -21.60 2.53 21.84
N ASN A 445 -22.20 1.77 20.93
CA ASN A 445 -23.54 1.19 21.07
C ASN A 445 -23.53 -0.30 21.46
N LEU A 446 -22.36 -0.86 21.80
CA LEU A 446 -22.21 -2.28 22.11
C LEU A 446 -22.87 -2.65 23.43
N ASN A 447 -23.95 -3.45 23.36
CA ASN A 447 -24.64 -3.97 24.52
C ASN A 447 -23.95 -5.22 25.06
N LEU A 448 -23.45 -5.17 26.27
CA LEU A 448 -22.78 -6.25 26.97
C LEU A 448 -23.44 -6.54 28.29
N THR A 449 -23.36 -7.79 28.75
CA THR A 449 -23.73 -8.18 30.12
C THR A 449 -22.78 -7.55 31.14
N GLU A 450 -23.20 -7.38 32.38
CA GLU A 450 -22.35 -6.81 33.45
C GLU A 450 -20.99 -7.51 33.58
N ARG A 451 -20.97 -8.84 33.47
CA ARG A 451 -19.73 -9.62 33.48
C ARG A 451 -18.83 -9.32 32.29
N GLN A 452 -19.40 -9.25 31.09
CA GLN A 452 -18.63 -8.90 29.87
C GLN A 452 -18.11 -7.46 29.92
N GLN A 453 -18.90 -6.51 30.44
CA GLN A 453 -18.48 -5.14 30.64
C GLN A 453 -17.30 -5.04 31.60
N PHE A 454 -17.35 -5.76 32.72
CA PHE A 454 -16.24 -5.77 33.68
C PHE A 454 -14.96 -6.30 33.05
N ILE A 455 -15.02 -7.43 32.33
CA ILE A 455 -13.86 -8.07 31.69
C ILE A 455 -13.28 -7.18 30.58
N SER A 456 -14.12 -6.57 29.76
CA SER A 456 -13.70 -5.88 28.52
C SER A 456 -13.46 -4.38 28.68
N ARG A 457 -13.79 -3.79 29.83
CA ARG A 457 -13.77 -2.34 30.08
C ARG A 457 -12.48 -1.66 29.60
N GLN A 458 -11.32 -2.19 30.01
CA GLN A 458 -10.03 -1.60 29.65
C GLN A 458 -9.71 -1.82 28.16
N ILE A 459 -10.05 -2.97 27.63
CA ILE A 459 -9.79 -3.32 26.23
C ILE A 459 -10.61 -2.41 25.29
N ILE A 460 -11.91 -2.26 25.59
CA ILE A 460 -12.81 -1.41 24.79
C ILE A 460 -12.39 0.06 24.88
N LYS A 461 -11.95 0.53 26.04
CA LYS A 461 -11.42 1.88 26.22
C LYS A 461 -10.25 2.13 25.25
N GLU A 462 -9.25 1.24 25.21
CA GLU A 462 -8.09 1.34 24.33
C GLU A 462 -8.47 1.30 22.85
N ILE A 463 -9.41 0.44 22.47
CA ILE A 463 -9.92 0.38 21.09
C ILE A 463 -10.60 1.68 20.69
N ARG A 464 -11.48 2.22 21.55
CA ARG A 464 -12.22 3.47 21.28
C ARG A 464 -11.27 4.68 21.17
N GLU A 465 -10.27 4.76 22.05
CA GLU A 465 -9.28 5.83 22.00
C GLU A 465 -8.49 5.80 20.67
N ARG A 466 -7.99 4.63 20.25
CA ARG A 466 -7.26 4.48 18.98
C ARG A 466 -8.12 4.74 17.75
N LEU A 467 -9.36 4.26 17.74
CA LEU A 467 -10.32 4.56 16.66
C LEU A 467 -10.64 6.06 16.63
N GLY A 468 -10.79 6.69 17.79
CA GLY A 468 -10.99 8.15 17.93
C GLY A 468 -9.83 8.95 17.36
N PHE A 469 -8.59 8.51 17.57
CA PHE A 469 -7.42 9.17 16.97
C PHE A 469 -7.41 9.05 15.45
N LEU A 470 -7.74 7.88 14.89
CA LEU A 470 -7.85 7.71 13.44
C LEU A 470 -8.95 8.63 12.84
N LYS A 471 -10.08 8.76 13.52
CA LYS A 471 -11.17 9.67 13.14
C LYS A 471 -10.71 11.13 13.15
N ASN A 472 -9.96 11.53 14.18
CA ASN A 472 -9.47 12.90 14.36
C ASN A 472 -8.41 13.32 13.32
N VAL A 473 -7.66 12.36 12.75
CA VAL A 473 -6.71 12.65 11.65
C VAL A 473 -7.35 12.51 10.26
N GLY A 474 -8.68 12.40 10.16
CA GLY A 474 -9.41 12.34 8.90
C GLY A 474 -9.30 10.98 8.17
N LEU A 475 -9.09 9.88 8.90
CA LEU A 475 -9.01 8.51 8.36
C LEU A 475 -10.24 7.66 8.72
N ASP A 476 -11.36 8.30 9.00
CA ASP A 476 -12.61 7.67 9.42
C ASP A 476 -13.25 6.78 8.34
N TYR A 477 -12.91 6.98 7.06
CA TYR A 477 -13.36 6.19 5.93
C TYR A 477 -12.58 4.88 5.70
N LEU A 478 -11.39 4.71 6.30
CA LEU A 478 -10.60 3.49 6.15
C LEU A 478 -11.24 2.32 6.93
N ASN A 479 -11.02 1.10 6.45
CA ASN A 479 -11.32 -0.10 7.22
C ASN A 479 -10.04 -0.70 7.83
N LEU A 480 -10.19 -1.40 8.95
CA LEU A 480 -9.05 -1.97 9.67
C LEU A 480 -8.39 -3.16 8.93
N SER A 481 -9.14 -3.82 8.04
CA SER A 481 -8.65 -4.94 7.22
C SER A 481 -7.84 -4.50 6.02
N ARG A 482 -7.87 -3.20 5.63
CA ARG A 482 -7.15 -2.69 4.47
C ARG A 482 -5.65 -2.93 4.60
N SER A 483 -5.05 -3.47 3.55
CA SER A 483 -3.60 -3.73 3.50
C SER A 483 -2.80 -2.42 3.57
N ALA A 484 -1.78 -2.38 4.43
CA ALA A 484 -0.90 -1.22 4.57
C ALA A 484 -0.17 -0.85 3.26
N GLY A 485 0.09 -1.84 2.39
CA GLY A 485 0.71 -1.62 1.09
C GLY A 485 -0.15 -0.88 0.07
N THR A 486 -1.47 -0.75 0.30
CA THR A 486 -2.43 -0.03 -0.56
C THR A 486 -2.70 1.41 -0.11
N LEU A 487 -2.10 1.82 1.00
CA LEU A 487 -2.25 3.17 1.55
C LEU A 487 -1.41 4.17 0.75
N SER A 488 -1.94 5.37 0.57
CA SER A 488 -1.14 6.51 0.10
C SER A 488 -0.09 6.91 1.13
N GLY A 489 0.94 7.65 0.71
CA GLY A 489 1.96 8.17 1.62
C GLY A 489 1.36 8.98 2.77
N GLY A 490 0.42 9.88 2.47
CA GLY A 490 -0.27 10.69 3.46
C GLY A 490 -1.17 9.87 4.40
N GLU A 491 -1.90 8.85 3.92
CA GLU A 491 -2.69 7.94 4.78
C GLU A 491 -1.78 7.21 5.77
N SER A 492 -0.65 6.68 5.30
CA SER A 492 0.31 5.97 6.14
C SER A 492 0.93 6.86 7.21
N GLN A 493 1.30 8.09 6.84
CA GLN A 493 1.84 9.08 7.76
C GLN A 493 0.84 9.46 8.85
N ARG A 494 -0.43 9.70 8.49
CA ARG A 494 -1.49 9.99 9.46
C ARG A 494 -1.81 8.82 10.39
N ILE A 495 -1.72 7.58 9.91
CA ILE A 495 -1.84 6.40 10.77
C ILE A 495 -0.72 6.41 11.83
N ARG A 496 0.53 6.68 11.43
CA ARG A 496 1.65 6.81 12.38
C ARG A 496 1.43 7.95 13.37
N LEU A 497 0.96 9.10 12.89
CA LEU A 497 0.63 10.23 13.74
C LEU A 497 -0.45 9.84 14.77
N ALA A 498 -1.54 9.20 14.34
CA ALA A 498 -2.61 8.73 15.22
C ALA A 498 -2.09 7.75 16.29
N THR A 499 -1.18 6.84 15.90
CA THR A 499 -0.57 5.88 16.83
C THR A 499 0.31 6.59 17.88
N GLN A 500 1.08 7.60 17.46
CA GLN A 500 1.93 8.37 18.39
C GLN A 500 1.11 9.21 19.36
N ILE A 501 0.01 9.82 18.91
CA ILE A 501 -0.92 10.55 19.79
C ILE A 501 -1.50 9.60 20.85
N GLY A 502 -1.82 8.36 20.45
CA GLY A 502 -2.33 7.33 21.34
C GLY A 502 -1.37 6.93 22.46
N SER A 503 -0.06 7.15 22.29
CA SER A 503 0.95 6.89 23.32
C SER A 503 0.94 7.90 24.47
N SER A 504 0.25 9.04 24.32
CA SER A 504 0.14 10.14 25.31
C SER A 504 1.50 10.60 25.89
N LEU A 505 2.56 10.52 25.09
CA LEU A 505 3.89 10.97 25.48
C LEU A 505 3.90 12.50 25.69
N THR A 506 4.60 12.95 26.71
CA THR A 506 4.78 14.37 27.06
C THR A 506 6.25 14.75 27.07
N GLY A 507 6.59 16.01 26.76
CA GLY A 507 7.96 16.50 26.73
C GLY A 507 8.79 15.98 25.55
N VAL A 508 8.16 15.50 24.47
CA VAL A 508 8.78 14.94 23.27
C VAL A 508 8.85 16.01 22.17
N LEU A 509 9.88 15.91 21.34
CA LEU A 509 10.00 16.68 20.10
C LEU A 509 9.47 15.85 18.93
N TYR A 510 8.32 16.23 18.37
CA TYR A 510 7.78 15.62 17.14
C TYR A 510 8.24 16.42 15.92
N ILE A 511 8.75 15.70 14.90
CA ILE A 511 9.15 16.29 13.63
C ILE A 511 8.32 15.63 12.53
N LEU A 512 7.50 16.41 11.82
CA LEU A 512 6.57 15.95 10.79
C LEU A 512 6.97 16.52 9.43
N ASP A 513 6.89 15.67 8.39
CA ASP A 513 7.17 16.04 7.00
C ASP A 513 5.86 16.15 6.22
N GLU A 514 5.44 17.38 5.93
CA GLU A 514 4.27 17.69 5.10
C GLU A 514 3.00 16.85 5.43
N PRO A 515 2.50 16.87 6.68
CA PRO A 515 1.41 15.98 7.10
C PRO A 515 0.05 16.34 6.43
N SER A 516 -0.11 17.50 5.81
CA SER A 516 -1.31 17.93 5.09
C SER A 516 -1.43 17.34 3.67
N ILE A 517 -0.43 16.61 3.19
CA ILE A 517 -0.40 16.05 1.84
C ILE A 517 -1.64 15.20 1.53
N GLY A 518 -2.24 15.46 0.36
CA GLY A 518 -3.40 14.71 -0.15
C GLY A 518 -4.66 14.90 0.69
N LEU A 519 -4.71 15.93 1.53
CA LEU A 519 -5.88 16.27 2.32
C LEU A 519 -6.76 17.32 1.62
N HIS A 520 -8.06 17.08 1.69
CA HIS A 520 -9.04 18.14 1.48
C HIS A 520 -8.99 19.11 2.67
N GLN A 521 -9.29 20.40 2.47
CA GLN A 521 -9.22 21.43 3.53
C GLN A 521 -10.02 21.07 4.79
N ARG A 522 -11.20 20.45 4.61
CA ARG A 522 -12.00 19.92 5.73
C ARG A 522 -11.24 18.96 6.64
N ASP A 523 -10.45 18.06 6.03
CA ASP A 523 -9.69 17.08 6.78
C ASP A 523 -8.40 17.68 7.34
N ASN A 524 -7.86 18.74 6.68
CA ASN A 524 -6.73 19.53 7.17
C ASN A 524 -7.08 20.26 8.46
N ASP A 525 -8.28 20.83 8.57
CA ASP A 525 -8.76 21.46 9.81
C ASP A 525 -8.70 20.50 11.01
N LYS A 526 -9.10 19.23 10.81
CA LYS A 526 -9.02 18.18 11.85
C LYS A 526 -7.57 17.87 12.22
N LEU A 527 -6.69 17.79 11.22
CA LEU A 527 -5.26 17.56 11.43
C LEU A 527 -4.62 18.70 12.24
N ILE A 528 -4.89 19.96 11.90
CA ILE A 528 -4.42 21.14 12.64
C ILE A 528 -4.89 21.10 14.08
N ALA A 529 -6.17 20.81 14.33
CA ALA A 529 -6.70 20.67 15.68
C ALA A 529 -5.97 19.56 16.47
N THR A 530 -5.64 18.47 15.80
CA THR A 530 -4.90 17.34 16.38
C THR A 530 -3.45 17.71 16.73
N MET A 531 -2.75 18.44 15.87
CA MET A 531 -1.40 18.98 16.13
C MET A 531 -1.39 19.96 17.30
N LYS A 532 -2.39 20.84 17.37
CA LYS A 532 -2.55 21.76 18.51
C LYS A 532 -2.76 20.99 19.82
N ARG A 533 -3.57 19.92 19.81
CA ARG A 533 -3.75 19.07 20.98
C ARG A 533 -2.44 18.39 21.42
N LEU A 534 -1.62 17.91 20.48
CA LEU A 534 -0.29 17.35 20.79
C LEU A 534 0.61 18.38 21.48
N ARG A 535 0.65 19.61 20.97
CA ARG A 535 1.37 20.72 21.60
C ARG A 535 0.86 20.98 23.01
N ASP A 536 -0.45 21.04 23.20
CA ASP A 536 -1.10 21.35 24.48
C ASP A 536 -0.84 20.28 25.57
N LEU A 537 -0.42 19.07 25.18
CA LEU A 537 0.10 18.04 26.06
C LEU A 537 1.54 18.31 26.57
N GLY A 538 2.14 19.45 26.20
CA GLY A 538 3.51 19.79 26.60
C GLY A 538 4.59 19.23 25.67
N ASN A 539 4.29 19.09 24.39
CA ASN A 539 5.23 18.62 23.36
C ASN A 539 5.66 19.78 22.45
N THR A 540 6.86 19.68 21.92
CA THR A 540 7.33 20.57 20.85
C THR A 540 7.04 19.91 19.50
N LEU A 541 6.39 20.64 18.60
CA LEU A 541 6.14 20.18 17.23
C LEU A 541 6.94 21.02 16.24
N ILE A 542 7.75 20.38 15.41
CA ILE A 542 8.38 20.99 14.24
C ILE A 542 7.73 20.34 13.00
N VAL A 543 7.10 21.15 12.18
CA VAL A 543 6.38 20.66 10.99
C VAL A 543 6.96 21.35 9.77
N VAL A 544 7.48 20.56 8.83
CA VAL A 544 7.85 21.06 7.50
C VAL A 544 6.57 21.13 6.69
N GLU A 545 6.16 22.34 6.26
CA GLU A 545 4.87 22.54 5.61
C GLU A 545 4.85 23.66 4.58
N HIS A 546 3.87 23.54 3.67
CA HIS A 546 3.60 24.50 2.59
C HIS A 546 2.14 24.95 2.54
N ASP A 547 1.28 24.33 3.33
CA ASP A 547 -0.15 24.64 3.41
C ASP A 547 -0.39 25.95 4.17
N ASP A 548 -1.18 26.85 3.57
CA ASP A 548 -1.45 28.20 4.12
C ASP A 548 -2.15 28.13 5.49
N ASP A 549 -3.14 27.26 5.64
CA ASP A 549 -3.92 27.13 6.86
C ASP A 549 -3.08 26.60 8.03
N THR A 550 -2.20 25.63 7.73
CA THR A 550 -1.25 25.09 8.71
C THR A 550 -0.22 26.13 9.14
N MET A 551 0.32 26.91 8.19
CA MET A 551 1.24 28.02 8.49
C MET A 551 0.59 29.10 9.33
N LEU A 552 -0.64 29.50 9.01
CA LEU A 552 -1.39 30.51 9.78
C LEU A 552 -1.78 30.03 11.19
N ALA A 553 -1.90 28.72 11.39
CA ALA A 553 -2.23 28.09 12.67
C ALA A 553 -1.02 27.91 13.60
N ALA A 554 0.21 28.15 13.12
CA ALA A 554 1.45 27.94 13.85
C ALA A 554 1.67 29.04 14.94
N ASP A 555 2.33 28.64 16.04
CA ASP A 555 2.78 29.61 17.06
C ASP A 555 4.07 30.35 16.64
N TYR A 556 4.90 29.65 15.85
CA TYR A 556 6.20 30.13 15.39
C TYR A 556 6.52 29.62 13.99
N ILE A 557 7.10 30.44 13.14
CA ILE A 557 7.48 30.07 11.77
C ILE A 557 8.96 30.33 11.56
N VAL A 558 9.62 29.39 10.89
CA VAL A 558 10.98 29.50 10.38
C VAL A 558 10.92 29.39 8.85
N ASP A 559 11.23 30.50 8.16
CA ASP A 559 11.25 30.55 6.69
C ASP A 559 12.69 30.42 6.19
N ILE A 560 12.95 29.41 5.37
CA ILE A 560 14.27 29.07 4.87
C ILE A 560 14.36 29.38 3.37
N GLY A 561 15.38 30.13 2.99
CA GLY A 561 15.53 30.63 1.62
C GLY A 561 16.85 31.38 1.40
N PRO A 562 16.84 32.47 0.60
CA PRO A 562 15.71 33.00 -0.21
C PRO A 562 15.38 32.22 -1.48
N GLY A 563 16.29 31.31 -1.91
CA GLY A 563 16.16 30.49 -3.11
C GLY A 563 16.19 28.98 -2.80
N ALA A 564 16.47 28.19 -3.83
CA ALA A 564 16.61 26.75 -3.73
C ALA A 564 18.08 26.33 -3.98
N GLY A 565 18.49 25.14 -3.50
CA GLY A 565 19.84 24.60 -3.71
C GLY A 565 20.93 25.54 -3.18
N VAL A 566 21.90 25.89 -4.02
CA VAL A 566 23.02 26.79 -3.66
C VAL A 566 22.56 28.19 -3.23
N ASN A 567 21.41 28.65 -3.75
CA ASN A 567 20.83 29.95 -3.41
C ASN A 567 19.90 29.90 -2.17
N GLY A 568 19.72 28.71 -1.59
CA GLY A 568 18.97 28.50 -0.34
C GLY A 568 19.88 28.42 0.87
N GLY A 569 19.43 27.77 1.91
CA GLY A 569 20.22 27.38 3.09
C GLY A 569 20.43 28.50 4.12
N ASN A 570 19.66 29.61 4.05
CA ASN A 570 19.68 30.66 5.08
C ASN A 570 18.32 30.77 5.76
N VAL A 571 18.30 31.20 7.00
CA VAL A 571 17.07 31.62 7.68
C VAL A 571 16.70 33.03 7.23
N VAL A 572 15.64 33.15 6.45
CA VAL A 572 15.12 34.43 5.95
C VAL A 572 14.30 35.11 7.02
N PHE A 573 13.56 34.36 7.79
CA PHE A 573 12.70 34.82 8.86
C PHE A 573 12.54 33.76 9.95
N ALA A 574 12.51 34.20 11.21
CA ALA A 574 12.14 33.38 12.36
C ALA A 574 11.31 34.21 13.33
N GLY A 575 10.09 33.79 13.65
CA GLY A 575 9.19 34.56 14.51
C GLY A 575 7.74 34.14 14.44
N THR A 576 6.84 34.97 14.97
CA THR A 576 5.38 34.75 14.94
C THR A 576 4.80 35.04 13.55
N VAL A 577 3.64 34.47 13.25
CA VAL A 577 2.90 34.61 11.98
C VAL A 577 2.68 36.10 11.65
N ASP A 578 2.22 36.93 12.63
CA ASP A 578 1.95 38.38 12.43
C ASP A 578 3.19 39.15 11.96
N LYS A 579 4.37 38.76 12.42
CA LYS A 579 5.63 39.38 12.01
C LYS A 579 6.03 38.91 10.61
N LEU A 580 5.78 37.66 10.25
CA LEU A 580 6.03 37.12 8.90
C LEU A 580 5.19 37.84 7.85
N LEU A 581 3.90 38.06 8.11
CA LEU A 581 3.00 38.75 7.19
C LEU A 581 3.48 40.20 6.86
N LYS A 582 4.23 40.83 7.76
CA LYS A 582 4.84 42.17 7.60
C LYS A 582 6.24 42.14 6.97
N CYS A 583 6.87 40.94 6.90
CA CYS A 583 8.22 40.79 6.37
C CYS A 583 8.19 40.95 4.82
N LYS A 584 9.02 41.85 4.28
CA LYS A 584 9.12 42.09 2.84
C LYS A 584 10.14 41.20 2.14
N ASN A 585 11.03 40.56 2.89
CA ASN A 585 12.09 39.75 2.34
C ASN A 585 11.71 38.23 2.21
N SER A 586 10.54 37.87 2.74
CA SER A 586 10.03 36.50 2.72
C SER A 586 9.07 36.31 1.56
N VAL A 587 9.40 35.38 0.66
CA VAL A 587 8.51 34.95 -0.42
C VAL A 587 7.24 34.31 0.14
N THR A 588 7.37 33.50 1.20
CA THR A 588 6.25 32.91 1.94
C THR A 588 5.34 34.01 2.51
N GLY A 589 5.93 35.03 3.16
CA GLY A 589 5.20 36.18 3.67
C GLY A 589 4.45 36.98 2.59
N ASP A 590 5.00 37.07 1.37
CA ASP A 590 4.34 37.73 0.23
C ASP A 590 3.06 37.00 -0.21
N TYR A 591 3.08 35.65 -0.26
CA TYR A 591 1.88 34.87 -0.61
C TYR A 591 0.85 34.84 0.52
N LEU A 592 1.26 34.59 1.75
CA LEU A 592 0.35 34.56 2.91
C LEU A 592 -0.34 35.89 3.19
N SER A 593 0.37 36.99 2.97
CA SER A 593 -0.22 38.35 3.14
C SER A 593 -1.05 38.82 1.94
N GLY A 594 -1.08 38.02 0.83
CA GLY A 594 -1.78 38.39 -0.39
C GLY A 594 -1.09 39.45 -1.23
N ARG A 595 0.15 39.89 -0.90
CA ARG A 595 0.95 40.82 -1.76
C ARG A 595 1.24 40.17 -3.12
N LYS A 596 1.49 38.85 -3.14
CA LYS A 596 1.54 38.05 -4.36
C LYS A 596 0.37 37.07 -4.36
N LYS A 597 -0.35 36.99 -5.48
CA LYS A 597 -1.49 36.10 -5.66
C LYS A 597 -1.39 35.39 -7.01
N ILE A 598 -1.86 34.14 -7.06
CA ILE A 598 -2.11 33.43 -8.30
C ILE A 598 -3.41 34.00 -8.88
N PRO A 599 -3.40 34.60 -10.10
CA PRO A 599 -4.59 35.25 -10.63
C PRO A 599 -5.64 34.23 -11.08
N VAL A 600 -6.92 34.56 -10.88
CA VAL A 600 -8.03 33.80 -11.46
C VAL A 600 -8.16 34.20 -12.93
N PRO A 601 -8.28 33.26 -13.89
CA PRO A 601 -8.44 33.57 -15.29
C PRO A 601 -9.70 34.39 -15.55
N ALA A 602 -9.58 35.49 -16.26
CA ALA A 602 -10.72 36.36 -16.61
C ALA A 602 -11.78 35.68 -17.48
N LYS A 603 -11.38 34.67 -18.25
CA LYS A 603 -12.25 33.86 -19.11
C LYS A 603 -11.84 32.40 -19.03
N ARG A 604 -12.80 31.49 -18.84
CA ARG A 604 -12.58 30.05 -18.88
C ARG A 604 -12.56 29.57 -20.35
N ARG A 605 -11.73 28.53 -20.64
CA ARG A 605 -11.69 27.93 -21.98
C ARG A 605 -13.01 27.24 -22.31
N LYS A 606 -13.50 27.41 -23.53
CA LYS A 606 -14.70 26.72 -24.01
C LYS A 606 -14.43 25.25 -24.34
N GLY A 607 -13.16 24.87 -24.56
CA GLY A 607 -12.79 23.55 -25.04
C GLY A 607 -13.09 23.36 -26.53
N ASN A 608 -12.97 22.12 -27.01
CA ASN A 608 -13.19 21.79 -28.42
C ASN A 608 -14.60 21.28 -28.75
N GLY A 609 -15.53 21.30 -27.77
CA GLY A 609 -16.91 20.82 -27.89
C GLY A 609 -17.07 19.30 -27.90
N LYS A 610 -15.99 18.54 -27.67
CA LYS A 610 -15.99 17.08 -27.61
C LYS A 610 -15.88 16.61 -26.15
N PHE A 611 -16.39 15.42 -25.88
CA PHE A 611 -16.44 14.85 -24.54
C PHE A 611 -15.85 13.42 -24.54
N LEU A 612 -15.23 13.06 -23.45
CA LEU A 612 -14.99 11.68 -23.07
C LEU A 612 -16.04 11.32 -22.03
N SER A 613 -16.97 10.43 -22.37
CA SER A 613 -18.11 10.07 -21.51
C SER A 613 -17.87 8.71 -20.88
N VAL A 614 -17.91 8.65 -19.55
CA VAL A 614 -17.82 7.41 -18.76
C VAL A 614 -19.19 7.12 -18.20
N LYS A 615 -19.72 5.90 -18.44
CA LYS A 615 -21.04 5.46 -17.97
C LYS A 615 -20.90 4.24 -17.08
N GLY A 616 -21.61 4.27 -15.96
CA GLY A 616 -21.72 3.14 -15.06
C GLY A 616 -20.43 2.76 -14.36
N ALA A 617 -19.59 3.72 -13.97
CA ALA A 617 -18.37 3.48 -13.20
C ALA A 617 -18.72 2.97 -11.79
N SER A 618 -18.23 1.75 -11.45
CA SER A 618 -18.61 1.05 -10.21
C SER A 618 -17.42 0.35 -9.55
N GLU A 619 -16.20 0.84 -9.78
CA GLU A 619 -15.01 0.30 -9.14
C GLU A 619 -14.85 0.83 -7.71
N HIS A 620 -14.45 -0.05 -6.78
CA HIS A 620 -14.34 0.23 -5.36
C HIS A 620 -15.62 0.84 -4.77
N ASN A 621 -15.55 2.09 -4.28
CA ASN A 621 -16.69 2.77 -3.68
C ASN A 621 -17.57 3.56 -4.67
N LEU A 622 -17.26 3.55 -5.97
CA LEU A 622 -18.06 4.29 -6.96
C LEU A 622 -19.46 3.68 -7.15
N LYS A 623 -20.48 4.51 -7.07
CA LYS A 623 -21.91 4.10 -7.08
C LYS A 623 -22.53 4.19 -8.48
N ASN A 624 -21.99 3.45 -9.46
CA ASN A 624 -22.50 3.39 -10.82
C ASN A 624 -22.67 4.78 -11.47
N ILE A 625 -21.64 5.63 -11.32
CA ILE A 625 -21.66 7.03 -11.73
C ILE A 625 -21.48 7.21 -13.23
N ASN A 626 -22.06 8.30 -13.74
CA ASN A 626 -21.86 8.76 -15.12
C ASN A 626 -21.21 10.13 -15.10
N VAL A 627 -20.19 10.34 -15.94
CA VAL A 627 -19.46 11.61 -16.03
C VAL A 627 -19.03 11.92 -17.44
N ASP A 628 -19.25 13.17 -17.84
CA ASP A 628 -18.79 13.73 -19.11
C ASP A 628 -17.61 14.66 -18.90
N ILE A 629 -16.48 14.33 -19.48
CA ILE A 629 -15.21 15.06 -19.37
C ILE A 629 -15.00 15.89 -20.64
N PRO A 630 -15.13 17.23 -20.57
CA PRO A 630 -14.96 18.09 -21.74
C PRO A 630 -13.49 18.13 -22.19
N LEU A 631 -13.23 17.89 -23.49
CA LEU A 631 -11.88 17.84 -24.01
C LEU A 631 -11.33 19.24 -24.35
N GLY A 632 -10.00 19.40 -24.32
CA GLY A 632 -9.29 20.66 -24.60
C GLY A 632 -9.42 21.70 -23.47
N LYS A 633 -9.53 21.23 -22.22
CA LYS A 633 -9.65 22.06 -21.01
C LYS A 633 -8.68 21.62 -19.92
N LEU A 634 -8.46 22.50 -18.96
CA LEU A 634 -7.87 22.20 -17.65
C LEU A 634 -8.99 21.78 -16.70
N ILE A 635 -8.99 20.51 -16.28
CA ILE A 635 -10.07 19.90 -15.51
C ILE A 635 -9.52 19.43 -14.17
N CYS A 636 -10.17 19.80 -13.06
CA CYS A 636 -9.85 19.30 -11.73
C CYS A 636 -10.91 18.30 -11.27
N VAL A 637 -10.46 17.16 -10.77
CA VAL A 637 -11.28 16.18 -10.05
C VAL A 637 -11.04 16.40 -8.56
N THR A 638 -12.06 16.83 -7.85
CA THR A 638 -12.00 17.28 -6.46
C THR A 638 -12.89 16.42 -5.56
N GLY A 639 -12.89 16.70 -4.26
CA GLY A 639 -13.68 16.02 -3.25
C GLY A 639 -12.85 15.58 -2.06
N VAL A 640 -13.51 15.18 -0.98
CA VAL A 640 -12.85 14.76 0.27
C VAL A 640 -11.96 13.51 0.08
N SER A 641 -11.07 13.26 1.04
CA SER A 641 -10.23 12.07 1.02
C SER A 641 -11.09 10.80 1.03
N GLY A 642 -10.76 9.83 0.15
CA GLY A 642 -11.54 8.59 0.01
C GLY A 642 -12.86 8.71 -0.77
N SER A 643 -13.19 9.85 -1.40
CA SER A 643 -14.44 10.03 -2.17
C SER A 643 -14.51 9.26 -3.50
N GLY A 644 -13.42 8.62 -3.95
CA GLY A 644 -13.39 7.81 -5.18
C GLY A 644 -12.68 8.45 -6.37
N LYS A 645 -11.99 9.59 -6.19
CA LYS A 645 -11.26 10.32 -7.26
C LYS A 645 -10.27 9.42 -8.02
N SER A 646 -9.37 8.76 -7.30
CA SER A 646 -8.35 7.88 -7.91
C SER A 646 -8.99 6.63 -8.54
N SER A 647 -10.10 6.11 -7.98
CA SER A 647 -10.86 5.01 -8.58
C SER A 647 -11.43 5.40 -9.95
N LEU A 648 -11.99 6.61 -10.07
CA LEU A 648 -12.51 7.11 -11.34
C LEU A 648 -11.38 7.38 -12.34
N VAL A 649 -10.38 8.16 -11.94
CA VAL A 649 -9.36 8.70 -12.85
C VAL A 649 -8.29 7.65 -13.17
N ASN A 650 -7.67 7.03 -12.15
CA ASN A 650 -6.53 6.13 -12.34
C ASN A 650 -6.97 4.71 -12.68
N GLU A 651 -7.96 4.14 -11.96
CA GLU A 651 -8.35 2.76 -12.13
C GLU A 651 -9.23 2.54 -13.38
N ILE A 652 -10.13 3.48 -13.70
CA ILE A 652 -11.04 3.34 -14.83
C ILE A 652 -10.52 4.10 -16.05
N ILE A 653 -10.47 5.45 -16.00
CA ILE A 653 -10.19 6.29 -17.17
C ILE A 653 -8.80 6.03 -17.71
N TYR A 654 -7.76 6.17 -16.86
CA TYR A 654 -6.38 6.00 -17.30
C TYR A 654 -6.12 4.59 -17.84
N LYS A 655 -6.47 3.55 -17.08
CA LYS A 655 -6.20 2.17 -17.50
C LYS A 655 -6.93 1.81 -18.79
N HIS A 656 -8.19 2.24 -18.96
CA HIS A 656 -8.93 2.02 -20.21
C HIS A 656 -8.28 2.74 -21.40
N LEU A 657 -7.97 4.02 -21.26
CA LEU A 657 -7.33 4.79 -22.34
C LEU A 657 -5.93 4.27 -22.66
N ALA A 658 -5.16 3.88 -21.65
CA ALA A 658 -3.83 3.30 -21.84
C ALA A 658 -3.87 1.99 -22.65
N CYS A 659 -4.84 1.14 -22.39
CA CYS A 659 -5.07 -0.10 -23.17
C CYS A 659 -5.46 0.24 -24.62
N LYS A 660 -6.39 1.17 -24.80
CA LYS A 660 -6.97 1.48 -26.11
C LYS A 660 -6.03 2.31 -27.01
N LEU A 661 -5.39 3.33 -26.44
CA LEU A 661 -4.55 4.28 -27.19
C LEU A 661 -3.06 3.91 -27.19
N ASN A 662 -2.54 3.48 -26.03
CA ASN A 662 -1.11 3.21 -25.87
C ASN A 662 -0.78 1.71 -25.94
N ARG A 663 -1.78 0.85 -26.16
CA ARG A 663 -1.63 -0.63 -26.20
C ARG A 663 -0.98 -1.19 -24.93
N ALA A 664 -1.25 -0.56 -23.78
CA ALA A 664 -0.74 -1.01 -22.49
C ALA A 664 -1.41 -2.34 -22.07
N LYS A 665 -0.71 -3.13 -21.24
CA LYS A 665 -1.21 -4.38 -20.67
C LYS A 665 -1.80 -4.12 -19.27
N LEU A 666 -2.89 -3.37 -19.19
CA LEU A 666 -3.53 -3.00 -17.94
C LEU A 666 -4.99 -3.46 -17.95
N LYS A 667 -5.53 -3.81 -16.81
CA LYS A 667 -6.95 -4.11 -16.66
C LYS A 667 -7.65 -2.91 -16.04
N ALA A 668 -8.60 -2.34 -16.73
CA ALA A 668 -9.42 -1.25 -16.19
C ALA A 668 -10.40 -1.80 -15.15
N GLY A 669 -10.77 -0.93 -14.18
CA GLY A 669 -11.80 -1.23 -13.18
C GLY A 669 -13.19 -1.36 -13.81
N ASN A 670 -14.20 -1.61 -12.99
CA ASN A 670 -15.56 -1.90 -13.45
C ASN A 670 -16.31 -0.64 -13.95
N PHE A 671 -16.81 -0.71 -15.18
CA PHE A 671 -17.64 0.31 -15.81
C PHE A 671 -18.51 -0.32 -16.90
N LYS A 672 -19.57 0.37 -17.35
CA LYS A 672 -20.42 -0.12 -18.45
C LYS A 672 -19.87 0.25 -19.82
N GLU A 673 -19.57 1.51 -20.04
CA GLU A 673 -19.14 2.03 -21.34
C GLU A 673 -18.27 3.29 -21.20
N ILE A 674 -17.26 3.45 -22.06
CA ILE A 674 -16.50 4.70 -22.26
C ILE A 674 -16.52 5.06 -23.74
N THR A 675 -17.09 6.23 -24.06
CA THR A 675 -17.19 6.77 -25.44
C THR A 675 -16.36 8.04 -25.59
N GLY A 676 -16.02 8.45 -26.83
CA GLY A 676 -15.22 9.64 -27.11
C GLY A 676 -13.72 9.41 -27.14
N CYS A 677 -13.25 8.18 -27.03
CA CYS A 677 -11.84 7.83 -27.09
C CYS A 677 -11.21 8.13 -28.45
N GLU A 678 -12.00 8.13 -29.52
CA GLU A 678 -11.60 8.45 -30.91
C GLU A 678 -11.15 9.90 -31.09
N HIS A 679 -11.47 10.77 -30.13
CA HIS A 679 -11.04 12.17 -30.15
C HIS A 679 -9.64 12.37 -29.56
N LEU A 680 -9.06 11.31 -29.00
CA LEU A 680 -7.75 11.32 -28.35
C LEU A 680 -6.76 10.44 -29.13
N ASP A 681 -5.52 10.87 -29.19
CA ASP A 681 -4.43 10.10 -29.81
C ASP A 681 -3.53 9.38 -28.79
N LYS A 682 -3.43 9.91 -27.58
CA LYS A 682 -2.53 9.41 -26.54
C LYS A 682 -3.02 9.78 -25.15
N VAL A 683 -2.76 8.91 -24.17
CA VAL A 683 -2.88 9.22 -22.74
C VAL A 683 -1.51 9.18 -22.08
N ILE A 684 -1.24 10.17 -21.23
CA ILE A 684 0.00 10.29 -20.48
C ILE A 684 -0.35 10.44 -19.01
N ASN A 685 0.11 9.49 -18.20
CA ASN A 685 -0.04 9.54 -16.75
C ASN A 685 1.24 10.10 -16.12
N ILE A 686 1.09 11.12 -15.30
CA ILE A 686 2.17 11.79 -14.57
C ILE A 686 1.88 11.64 -13.07
N ASP A 687 2.33 10.53 -12.52
CA ASP A 687 2.19 10.17 -11.11
C ASP A 687 3.49 10.44 -10.32
N GLN A 688 3.42 10.29 -9.02
CA GLN A 688 4.54 10.52 -8.08
C GLN A 688 5.53 9.34 -8.03
N SER A 689 5.36 8.30 -8.83
CA SER A 689 6.29 7.17 -8.87
C SER A 689 7.69 7.61 -9.31
N PRO A 690 8.76 7.01 -8.76
CA PRO A 690 10.14 7.34 -9.16
C PRO A 690 10.38 7.22 -10.66
N ILE A 691 11.22 8.09 -11.24
CA ILE A 691 11.63 8.02 -12.65
C ILE A 691 12.55 6.82 -12.96
N GLY A 692 12.93 6.06 -11.95
CA GLY A 692 13.69 4.83 -12.04
C GLY A 692 14.00 4.26 -10.66
N ARG A 693 14.28 2.95 -10.63
CA ARG A 693 14.50 2.20 -9.38
C ARG A 693 15.98 2.00 -9.03
N THR A 694 16.89 2.45 -9.89
CA THR A 694 18.34 2.26 -9.72
C THR A 694 19.03 3.60 -9.62
N PRO A 695 20.21 3.68 -8.98
CA PRO A 695 21.03 4.90 -8.92
C PRO A 695 21.50 5.41 -10.30
N ARG A 696 21.42 4.58 -11.35
CA ARG A 696 21.75 4.95 -12.73
C ARG A 696 20.67 5.80 -13.39
N SER A 697 19.44 5.69 -12.93
CA SER A 697 18.35 6.54 -13.41
C SER A 697 18.51 7.93 -12.82
N ASN A 698 18.43 8.95 -13.65
CA ASN A 698 18.55 10.35 -13.25
C ASN A 698 17.76 11.27 -14.22
N PRO A 699 17.58 12.55 -13.90
CA PRO A 699 16.87 13.49 -14.77
C PRO A 699 17.44 13.56 -16.19
N ALA A 700 18.77 13.50 -16.35
CA ALA A 700 19.40 13.57 -17.67
C ALA A 700 19.05 12.36 -18.56
N THR A 701 19.03 11.15 -17.97
CA THR A 701 18.69 9.93 -18.72
C THR A 701 17.21 9.88 -19.05
N TYR A 702 16.35 10.29 -18.11
CA TYR A 702 14.90 10.24 -18.28
C TYR A 702 14.42 11.24 -19.36
N THR A 703 14.90 12.47 -19.34
CA THR A 703 14.56 13.49 -20.35
C THR A 703 15.24 13.25 -21.71
N GLY A 704 16.18 12.30 -21.74
CA GLY A 704 16.98 12.00 -22.95
C GLY A 704 18.02 13.09 -23.29
N VAL A 705 18.26 14.08 -22.42
CA VAL A 705 19.29 15.10 -22.63
C VAL A 705 20.68 14.50 -22.56
N PHE A 706 20.85 13.42 -21.79
CA PHE A 706 22.14 12.75 -21.66
C PHE A 706 22.65 12.13 -22.96
N THR A 707 21.73 11.72 -23.84
CA THR A 707 22.13 11.22 -25.18
C THR A 707 22.78 12.33 -26.00
N ASP A 708 22.18 13.52 -26.04
CA ASP A 708 22.74 14.67 -26.76
C ASP A 708 24.05 15.14 -26.14
N ILE A 709 24.18 15.08 -24.77
CA ILE A 709 25.45 15.42 -24.10
C ILE A 709 26.56 14.41 -24.46
N ARG A 710 26.27 13.11 -24.48
CA ARG A 710 27.26 12.07 -24.88
C ARG A 710 27.70 12.24 -26.34
N GLU A 711 26.80 12.58 -27.25
CA GLU A 711 27.09 12.87 -28.62
C GLU A 711 28.03 14.10 -28.74
N LEU A 712 27.77 15.13 -27.96
CA LEU A 712 28.61 16.33 -27.91
C LEU A 712 30.03 16.00 -27.43
N PHE A 713 30.16 15.22 -26.36
CA PHE A 713 31.48 14.80 -25.87
C PHE A 713 32.26 13.95 -26.89
N ALA A 714 31.58 13.05 -27.61
CA ALA A 714 32.20 12.27 -28.69
C ALA A 714 32.69 13.11 -29.85
N GLN A 715 32.18 14.33 -30.01
CA GLN A 715 32.60 15.27 -31.09
C GLN A 715 33.79 16.14 -30.69
N THR A 716 34.23 16.13 -29.41
CA THR A 716 35.41 16.89 -28.98
C THR A 716 36.67 16.38 -29.66
N SER A 717 37.69 17.27 -29.79
CA SER A 717 38.98 16.93 -30.36
C SER A 717 39.69 15.77 -29.66
N ASP A 718 39.63 15.78 -28.32
CA ASP A 718 40.27 14.75 -27.49
C ASP A 718 39.60 13.39 -27.66
N ALA A 719 38.26 13.34 -27.71
CA ALA A 719 37.50 12.10 -27.93
C ALA A 719 37.76 11.52 -29.32
N LYS A 720 37.78 12.37 -30.36
CA LYS A 720 38.11 11.96 -31.73
C LYS A 720 39.54 11.45 -31.88
N ALA A 721 40.52 12.13 -31.25
CA ALA A 721 41.90 11.69 -31.28
C ALA A 721 42.10 10.32 -30.61
N ARG A 722 41.27 9.96 -29.59
CA ARG A 722 41.29 8.68 -28.91
C ARG A 722 40.33 7.64 -29.51
N GLY A 723 39.59 7.98 -30.57
CA GLY A 723 38.59 7.09 -31.20
C GLY A 723 37.39 6.77 -30.29
N TYR A 724 37.03 7.68 -29.39
CA TYR A 724 35.92 7.47 -28.46
C TYR A 724 34.56 7.80 -29.10
N SER A 725 33.68 6.82 -29.14
CA SER A 725 32.28 7.00 -29.55
C SER A 725 31.39 7.46 -28.39
N SER A 726 30.13 7.84 -28.67
CA SER A 726 29.17 8.25 -27.63
C SER A 726 28.91 7.16 -26.56
N GLY A 727 29.12 5.89 -26.89
CA GLY A 727 29.03 4.77 -25.94
C GLY A 727 30.08 4.84 -24.82
N ARG A 728 31.27 5.41 -25.09
CA ARG A 728 32.33 5.60 -24.09
C ARG A 728 31.89 6.51 -22.93
N PHE A 729 31.05 7.47 -23.20
CA PHE A 729 30.51 8.43 -22.23
C PHE A 729 29.24 7.95 -21.56
N SER A 730 28.85 6.67 -21.74
CA SER A 730 27.71 6.04 -21.04
C SER A 730 28.18 5.30 -19.78
N PHE A 731 27.62 5.62 -18.63
CA PHE A 731 27.85 4.85 -17.41
C PHE A 731 27.08 3.50 -17.37
N ASN A 732 26.24 3.22 -18.36
CA ASN A 732 25.53 1.93 -18.50
C ASN A 732 26.29 0.90 -19.36
N THR A 733 27.25 1.33 -20.17
CA THR A 733 27.99 0.47 -21.11
C THR A 733 29.42 0.24 -20.65
N LYS A 734 29.93 -0.97 -20.86
CA LYS A 734 31.34 -1.30 -20.60
C LYS A 734 32.27 -0.44 -21.48
N GLY A 735 33.46 -0.18 -20.97
CA GLY A 735 34.52 0.55 -21.65
C GLY A 735 34.77 1.96 -21.13
N GLY A 736 33.77 2.74 -20.75
CA GLY A 736 33.93 4.08 -20.18
C GLY A 736 33.53 4.22 -18.72
N ARG A 737 32.71 3.30 -18.20
CA ARG A 737 32.26 3.28 -16.83
C ARG A 737 33.30 2.73 -15.86
N CYS A 738 33.22 3.06 -14.61
CA CYS A 738 33.91 2.36 -13.53
C CYS A 738 33.40 0.94 -13.43
N GLU A 739 34.27 -0.07 -13.60
CA GLU A 739 33.84 -1.47 -13.55
C GLU A 739 33.65 -1.96 -12.12
N ALA A 740 34.23 -1.34 -11.09
CA ALA A 740 34.06 -1.71 -9.68
C ALA A 740 32.62 -1.48 -9.18
N CYS A 741 31.99 -0.35 -9.57
CA CYS A 741 30.59 -0.05 -9.24
C CYS A 741 29.66 -0.18 -10.45
N GLU A 742 30.16 -0.69 -11.56
CA GLU A 742 29.43 -0.84 -12.81
C GLU A 742 28.73 0.45 -13.31
N GLY A 743 29.24 1.61 -12.92
CA GLY A 743 28.67 2.93 -13.26
C GLY A 743 27.64 3.47 -12.28
N ASP A 744 27.35 2.79 -11.17
CA ASP A 744 26.43 3.28 -10.15
C ASP A 744 27.00 4.47 -9.37
N GLY A 745 28.34 4.54 -9.24
CA GLY A 745 29.04 5.54 -8.40
C GLY A 745 29.01 5.18 -6.90
N ILE A 746 28.13 4.31 -6.50
CA ILE A 746 27.93 3.82 -5.13
C ILE A 746 27.95 2.30 -5.09
N ILE A 747 28.28 1.74 -3.96
CA ILE A 747 28.24 0.30 -3.69
C ILE A 747 27.14 0.06 -2.66
N LYS A 748 26.21 -0.84 -2.99
CA LYS A 748 25.18 -1.30 -2.07
C LYS A 748 25.76 -2.37 -1.18
N ILE A 749 25.73 -2.14 0.13
CA ILE A 749 26.11 -3.11 1.15
C ILE A 749 24.82 -3.67 1.73
N GLU A 750 24.50 -4.93 1.39
CA GLU A 750 23.29 -5.60 1.88
C GLU A 750 23.49 -6.01 3.34
N MET A 751 22.61 -5.53 4.19
CA MET A 751 22.58 -5.82 5.63
C MET A 751 21.36 -6.71 5.93
N HIS A 752 21.57 -8.00 6.22
CA HIS A 752 20.49 -8.98 6.37
C HIS A 752 19.37 -8.62 7.37
N PHE A 753 19.66 -7.81 8.39
CA PHE A 753 18.70 -7.42 9.43
C PHE A 753 18.53 -5.91 9.58
N LEU A 754 19.27 -5.11 8.81
CA LEU A 754 19.27 -3.66 8.84
C LEU A 754 18.97 -3.10 7.43
N PRO A 755 18.56 -1.84 7.30
CA PRO A 755 18.46 -1.20 5.99
C PRO A 755 19.79 -1.25 5.23
N ASP A 756 19.72 -1.48 3.92
CA ASP A 756 20.90 -1.50 3.07
C ASP A 756 21.67 -0.16 3.14
N ILE A 757 22.98 -0.21 3.22
CA ILE A 757 23.84 0.97 3.24
C ILE A 757 24.39 1.21 1.83
N TYR A 758 24.40 2.47 1.41
CA TYR A 758 24.97 2.90 0.14
C TYR A 758 26.23 3.74 0.40
N ALA A 759 27.39 3.19 0.08
CA ALA A 759 28.68 3.88 0.23
C ALA A 759 29.22 4.35 -1.13
N PRO A 760 29.91 5.51 -1.21
CA PRO A 760 30.59 5.91 -2.44
C PRO A 760 31.59 4.84 -2.87
N CYS A 761 31.68 4.57 -4.16
CA CYS A 761 32.65 3.62 -4.71
C CYS A 761 34.07 4.10 -4.45
N GLU A 762 34.90 3.31 -3.81
CA GLU A 762 36.28 3.65 -3.45
C GLU A 762 37.17 3.90 -4.68
N VAL A 763 36.91 3.20 -5.79
CA VAL A 763 37.69 3.29 -7.02
C VAL A 763 37.42 4.59 -7.77
N CYS A 764 36.16 4.91 -8.05
CA CYS A 764 35.79 6.10 -8.79
C CYS A 764 35.41 7.29 -7.90
N LYS A 765 35.34 7.10 -6.57
CA LYS A 765 34.92 8.12 -5.59
C LYS A 765 33.62 8.84 -5.98
N GLY A 766 32.62 8.06 -6.39
CA GLY A 766 31.33 8.57 -6.82
C GLY A 766 31.23 9.04 -8.27
N LYS A 767 32.37 9.14 -9.00
CA LYS A 767 32.41 9.75 -10.34
C LYS A 767 31.82 8.90 -11.47
N ARG A 768 31.48 7.62 -11.24
CA ARG A 768 30.82 6.68 -12.19
C ARG A 768 31.66 6.22 -13.38
N TYR A 769 32.71 6.92 -13.75
CA TYR A 769 33.56 6.67 -14.92
C TYR A 769 34.96 6.25 -14.56
N ASN A 770 35.67 5.64 -15.53
CA ASN A 770 37.09 5.39 -15.44
C ASN A 770 37.86 6.68 -15.71
N ARG A 771 39.18 6.65 -15.35
CA ARG A 771 40.06 7.82 -15.39
C ARG A 771 40.16 8.40 -16.82
N GLU A 772 40.33 7.52 -17.83
CA GLU A 772 40.57 7.92 -19.21
C GLU A 772 39.35 8.65 -19.80
N THR A 773 38.12 8.26 -19.42
CA THR A 773 36.91 8.94 -19.87
C THR A 773 36.75 10.33 -19.23
N LEU A 774 37.22 10.48 -17.98
CA LEU A 774 37.16 11.76 -17.25
C LEU A 774 38.19 12.77 -17.76
N GLU A 775 39.24 12.33 -18.47
CA GLU A 775 40.24 13.21 -19.09
C GLU A 775 39.69 13.98 -20.31
N VAL A 776 38.58 13.54 -20.86
CA VAL A 776 37.95 14.25 -21.99
C VAL A 776 37.10 15.41 -21.47
N HIS A 777 37.37 16.61 -21.94
CA HIS A 777 36.74 17.85 -21.51
C HIS A 777 36.01 18.57 -22.62
N TYR A 778 34.87 19.16 -22.27
CA TYR A 778 34.17 20.14 -23.09
C TYR A 778 34.05 21.45 -22.29
N LYS A 779 34.57 22.56 -22.85
CA LYS A 779 34.71 23.86 -22.16
C LYS A 779 35.31 23.71 -20.73
N GLY A 780 36.33 22.87 -20.60
CA GLY A 780 37.05 22.63 -19.33
C GLY A 780 36.34 21.77 -18.31
N LYS A 781 35.19 21.16 -18.64
CA LYS A 781 34.40 20.27 -17.76
C LYS A 781 34.39 18.83 -18.30
N SER A 782 34.61 17.85 -17.42
CA SER A 782 34.44 16.43 -17.73
C SER A 782 32.96 16.05 -17.79
N ILE A 783 32.67 14.85 -18.31
CA ILE A 783 31.29 14.33 -18.33
C ILE A 783 30.70 14.19 -16.90
N HIS A 784 31.50 13.88 -15.90
CA HIS A 784 31.09 13.86 -14.51
C HIS A 784 30.74 15.25 -14.00
N ASP A 785 31.58 16.26 -14.25
CA ASP A 785 31.32 17.64 -13.81
C ASP A 785 30.02 18.18 -14.40
N VAL A 786 29.67 17.78 -15.63
CA VAL A 786 28.38 18.12 -16.25
C VAL A 786 27.21 17.46 -15.55
N LEU A 787 27.35 16.21 -15.11
CA LEU A 787 26.30 15.52 -14.34
C LEU A 787 26.10 16.14 -12.93
N GLU A 788 27.16 16.70 -12.35
CA GLU A 788 27.12 17.38 -11.05
C GLU A 788 26.60 18.83 -11.13
N MET A 789 26.54 19.41 -12.34
CA MET A 789 25.92 20.74 -12.51
C MET A 789 24.44 20.72 -12.14
N THR A 790 23.96 21.81 -11.55
CA THR A 790 22.54 22.08 -11.44
C THR A 790 21.93 22.31 -12.83
N VAL A 791 20.62 22.13 -12.95
CA VAL A 791 19.92 22.43 -14.22
C VAL A 791 20.11 23.89 -14.61
N ASP A 792 20.11 24.84 -13.67
CA ASP A 792 20.34 26.27 -13.94
C ASP A 792 21.74 26.52 -14.50
N GLU A 793 22.79 25.95 -13.92
CA GLU A 793 24.16 26.00 -14.45
C GLU A 793 24.26 25.35 -15.83
N GLY A 794 23.57 24.20 -16.02
CA GLY A 794 23.53 23.50 -17.29
C GLY A 794 22.88 24.29 -18.41
N VAL A 795 21.81 25.04 -18.13
CA VAL A 795 21.15 25.94 -19.11
C VAL A 795 22.13 27.00 -19.58
N GLN A 796 22.92 27.61 -18.69
CA GLN A 796 23.91 28.60 -19.03
C GLN A 796 25.10 27.98 -19.80
N PHE A 797 25.61 26.83 -19.34
CA PHE A 797 26.75 26.12 -19.91
C PHE A 797 26.49 25.69 -21.37
N PHE A 798 25.27 25.21 -21.67
CA PHE A 798 24.85 24.71 -22.96
C PHE A 798 24.02 25.71 -23.77
N GLU A 799 24.02 27.00 -23.45
CA GLU A 799 23.20 28.04 -24.11
C GLU A 799 23.29 27.98 -25.64
N HIS A 800 24.50 27.73 -26.17
CA HIS A 800 24.75 27.66 -27.61
C HIS A 800 24.48 26.28 -28.24
N ILE A 801 23.97 25.32 -27.51
CA ILE A 801 23.63 23.98 -28.00
C ILE A 801 22.12 23.78 -27.93
N PRO A 802 21.33 24.17 -28.96
CA PRO A 802 19.86 24.26 -28.86
C PRO A 802 19.17 22.96 -28.43
N LYS A 803 19.68 21.80 -28.86
CA LYS A 803 19.09 20.49 -28.48
C LYS A 803 19.18 20.23 -26.99
N ILE A 804 20.29 20.54 -26.33
CA ILE A 804 20.53 20.35 -24.91
C ILE A 804 19.82 21.45 -24.12
N ALA A 805 20.04 22.71 -24.51
CA ALA A 805 19.50 23.89 -23.86
C ALA A 805 17.97 23.85 -23.75
N ARG A 806 17.26 23.42 -24.81
CA ARG A 806 15.80 23.31 -24.80
C ARG A 806 15.29 22.31 -23.75
N LYS A 807 15.92 21.13 -23.66
CA LYS A 807 15.50 20.11 -22.67
C LYS A 807 15.80 20.52 -21.23
N LEU A 808 16.95 21.17 -20.98
CA LEU A 808 17.29 21.70 -19.68
C LEU A 808 16.38 22.88 -19.29
N LYS A 809 16.00 23.73 -20.26
CA LYS A 809 15.09 24.84 -20.01
C LYS A 809 13.69 24.39 -19.64
N THR A 810 13.19 23.27 -20.18
CA THR A 810 11.90 22.70 -19.73
C THR A 810 11.96 22.20 -18.29
N LEU A 811 13.11 21.65 -17.82
CA LEU A 811 13.32 21.31 -16.42
C LEU A 811 13.32 22.55 -15.51
N GLN A 812 13.96 23.64 -15.97
CA GLN A 812 13.96 24.92 -15.25
C GLN A 812 12.55 25.52 -15.16
N GLU A 813 11.77 25.50 -16.26
CA GLU A 813 10.40 26.02 -16.33
C GLU A 813 9.44 25.32 -15.34
N VAL A 814 9.62 24.02 -15.08
CA VAL A 814 8.85 23.29 -14.07
C VAL A 814 9.37 23.49 -12.64
N GLY A 815 10.32 24.43 -12.42
CA GLY A 815 10.84 24.76 -11.11
C GLY A 815 11.92 23.79 -10.58
N LEU A 816 12.59 23.03 -11.45
CA LEU A 816 13.65 22.09 -11.08
C LEU A 816 15.07 22.63 -11.42
N GLY A 817 15.25 23.96 -11.44
CA GLY A 817 16.54 24.57 -11.70
C GLY A 817 17.65 24.18 -10.73
N TYR A 818 17.30 23.88 -9.50
CA TYR A 818 18.22 23.57 -8.39
C TYR A 818 18.74 22.14 -8.36
N ILE A 819 18.03 21.16 -8.98
CA ILE A 819 18.47 19.75 -8.95
C ILE A 819 19.71 19.55 -9.83
N LYS A 820 20.55 18.58 -9.46
CA LYS A 820 21.69 18.19 -10.31
C LYS A 820 21.19 17.40 -11.52
N ILE A 821 21.80 17.64 -12.69
CA ILE A 821 21.47 16.95 -13.95
C ILE A 821 21.60 15.43 -13.81
N GLY A 822 22.62 14.95 -13.10
CA GLY A 822 22.91 13.55 -12.82
C GLY A 822 22.39 13.04 -11.46
N GLN A 823 21.51 13.76 -10.75
CA GLN A 823 20.98 13.35 -9.45
C GLN A 823 20.30 11.97 -9.53
N PRO A 824 20.65 10.99 -8.67
CA PRO A 824 20.02 9.68 -8.69
C PRO A 824 18.51 9.78 -8.48
N ALA A 825 17.75 8.99 -9.25
CA ALA A 825 16.28 8.96 -9.14
C ALA A 825 15.79 8.58 -7.73
N THR A 826 16.57 7.81 -6.99
CA THR A 826 16.27 7.37 -5.62
C THR A 826 16.35 8.48 -4.57
N THR A 827 16.99 9.60 -4.90
CA THR A 827 17.12 10.78 -4.01
C THR A 827 16.14 11.89 -4.33
N LEU A 828 15.36 11.74 -5.42
CA LEU A 828 14.31 12.70 -5.78
C LEU A 828 13.06 12.44 -4.94
N SER A 829 12.42 13.53 -4.50
CA SER A 829 11.07 13.45 -3.91
C SER A 829 10.03 13.05 -4.96
N GLY A 830 8.85 12.57 -4.53
CA GLY A 830 7.76 12.21 -5.45
C GLY A 830 7.35 13.38 -6.35
N GLY A 831 7.26 14.58 -5.82
CA GLY A 831 6.93 15.78 -6.58
C GLY A 831 8.02 16.19 -7.58
N GLU A 832 9.31 16.04 -7.24
CA GLU A 832 10.41 16.26 -8.16
C GLU A 832 10.40 15.25 -9.31
N ALA A 833 10.20 13.97 -9.02
CA ALA A 833 10.07 12.92 -10.03
C ALA A 833 8.91 13.20 -11.00
N GLN A 834 7.77 13.63 -10.48
CA GLN A 834 6.60 14.01 -11.27
C GLN A 834 6.89 15.19 -12.20
N ARG A 835 7.57 16.24 -11.69
CA ARG A 835 7.98 17.39 -12.51
C ARG A 835 9.01 17.04 -13.58
N VAL A 836 9.93 16.09 -13.33
CA VAL A 836 10.84 15.56 -14.38
C VAL A 836 10.04 14.86 -15.48
N LYS A 837 9.02 14.08 -15.14
CA LYS A 837 8.11 13.46 -16.11
C LYS A 837 7.39 14.52 -16.94
N LEU A 838 6.84 15.54 -16.29
CA LEU A 838 6.14 16.65 -16.92
C LEU A 838 7.05 17.41 -17.89
N SER A 839 8.28 17.74 -17.49
CA SER A 839 9.26 18.44 -18.35
C SER A 839 9.58 17.66 -19.62
N THR A 840 9.64 16.33 -19.53
CA THR A 840 9.88 15.44 -20.69
C THR A 840 8.75 15.57 -21.71
N GLU A 841 7.52 15.59 -21.26
CA GLU A 841 6.35 15.73 -22.15
C GLU A 841 6.27 17.14 -22.77
N LEU A 842 6.59 18.18 -22.01
CA LEU A 842 6.68 19.56 -22.49
C LEU A 842 7.72 19.75 -23.61
N SER A 843 8.81 18.97 -23.54
CA SER A 843 9.87 19.03 -24.56
C SER A 843 9.44 18.47 -25.91
N LYS A 844 8.33 17.70 -25.99
CA LYS A 844 7.78 17.06 -27.19
C LYS A 844 6.83 18.02 -27.92
N ARG A 845 6.62 17.76 -29.21
CA ARG A 845 5.64 18.53 -30.00
C ARG A 845 4.23 18.14 -29.60
N ALA A 846 3.40 19.12 -29.23
CA ALA A 846 2.01 18.91 -28.90
C ALA A 846 1.17 18.56 -30.16
N THR A 847 0.27 17.58 -30.03
CA THR A 847 -0.68 17.19 -31.08
C THR A 847 -2.04 17.89 -30.94
N GLY A 848 -2.32 18.44 -29.73
CA GLY A 848 -3.62 19.02 -29.39
C GLY A 848 -4.73 17.99 -29.15
N LYS A 849 -4.40 16.70 -29.13
CA LYS A 849 -5.34 15.57 -28.88
C LYS A 849 -4.88 14.64 -27.75
N THR A 850 -3.86 15.04 -27.00
CA THR A 850 -3.34 14.24 -25.89
C THR A 850 -4.10 14.57 -24.62
N ILE A 851 -4.44 13.54 -23.83
CA ILE A 851 -4.93 13.71 -22.47
C ILE A 851 -3.79 13.44 -21.47
N TYR A 852 -3.51 14.45 -20.65
CA TYR A 852 -2.56 14.36 -19.53
C TYR A 852 -3.34 14.12 -18.25
N ILE A 853 -2.98 13.09 -17.51
CA ILE A 853 -3.57 12.76 -16.21
C ILE A 853 -2.49 13.01 -15.14
N LEU A 854 -2.78 13.88 -14.17
CA LEU A 854 -1.87 14.22 -13.09
C LEU A 854 -2.55 13.91 -11.76
N ASP A 855 -1.80 13.28 -10.86
CA ASP A 855 -2.26 12.95 -9.52
C ASP A 855 -1.52 13.81 -8.50
N GLU A 856 -2.25 14.75 -7.88
CA GLU A 856 -1.76 15.70 -6.86
C GLU A 856 -0.41 16.35 -7.21
N PRO A 857 -0.30 17.07 -8.36
CA PRO A 857 0.99 17.60 -8.82
C PRO A 857 1.55 18.73 -7.95
N THR A 858 0.78 19.30 -7.01
CA THR A 858 1.23 20.34 -6.08
C THR A 858 1.84 19.82 -4.78
N THR A 859 1.90 18.49 -4.63
CA THR A 859 2.48 17.85 -3.44
C THR A 859 3.90 18.33 -3.16
N GLY A 860 4.15 18.81 -1.94
CA GLY A 860 5.47 19.31 -1.51
C GLY A 860 5.92 20.59 -2.18
N LEU A 861 5.02 21.36 -2.77
CA LEU A 861 5.33 22.63 -3.44
C LEU A 861 4.95 23.83 -2.62
N HIS A 862 5.89 24.77 -2.51
CA HIS A 862 5.61 26.12 -2.03
C HIS A 862 4.72 26.87 -3.04
N ASN A 863 3.90 27.83 -2.60
CA ASN A 863 2.98 28.60 -3.44
C ASN A 863 3.66 29.27 -4.66
N ALA A 864 4.91 29.68 -4.54
CA ALA A 864 5.67 30.21 -5.67
C ALA A 864 5.97 29.16 -6.75
N ASP A 865 6.20 27.89 -6.35
CA ASP A 865 6.43 26.79 -7.26
C ASP A 865 5.10 26.31 -7.85
N VAL A 866 4.01 26.33 -7.08
CA VAL A 866 2.63 26.08 -7.54
C VAL A 866 2.26 27.10 -8.65
N HIS A 867 2.61 28.37 -8.47
CA HIS A 867 2.36 29.40 -9.49
C HIS A 867 3.03 29.06 -10.83
N LYS A 868 4.32 28.69 -10.81
CA LYS A 868 5.04 28.24 -12.02
C LYS A 868 4.42 26.99 -12.65
N LEU A 869 4.03 26.01 -11.80
CA LEU A 869 3.37 24.79 -12.28
C LEU A 869 2.06 25.11 -12.99
N ILE A 870 1.24 26.00 -12.44
CA ILE A 870 -0.02 26.44 -13.05
C ILE A 870 0.25 27.07 -14.44
N GLU A 871 1.26 27.92 -14.59
CA GLU A 871 1.63 28.48 -15.91
C GLU A 871 1.95 27.40 -16.93
N VAL A 872 2.64 26.34 -16.51
CA VAL A 872 2.98 25.20 -17.35
C VAL A 872 1.73 24.41 -17.74
N LEU A 873 0.83 24.13 -16.80
CA LEU A 873 -0.42 23.41 -17.06
C LEU A 873 -1.35 24.21 -17.98
N GLN A 874 -1.40 25.52 -17.83
CA GLN A 874 -2.13 26.42 -18.71
C GLN A 874 -1.57 26.37 -20.13
N LYS A 875 -0.23 26.41 -20.34
CA LYS A 875 0.40 26.27 -21.65
C LYS A 875 0.07 24.95 -22.34
N LEU A 876 -0.01 23.83 -21.57
CA LEU A 876 -0.43 22.53 -22.10
C LEU A 876 -1.89 22.56 -22.59
N ALA A 877 -2.78 23.14 -21.81
CA ALA A 877 -4.19 23.26 -22.18
C ALA A 877 -4.39 24.23 -23.37
N ASP A 878 -3.63 25.34 -23.40
CA ASP A 878 -3.64 26.31 -24.52
C ASP A 878 -3.19 25.69 -25.86
N SER A 879 -2.37 24.63 -25.78
CA SER A 879 -1.97 23.86 -26.97
C SER A 879 -3.08 22.90 -27.48
N GLY A 880 -4.30 22.98 -26.95
CA GLY A 880 -5.47 22.16 -27.34
C GLY A 880 -5.57 20.81 -26.61
N ASN A 881 -4.61 20.45 -25.77
CA ASN A 881 -4.62 19.19 -25.01
C ASN A 881 -5.64 19.24 -23.88
N THR A 882 -6.05 18.06 -23.41
CA THR A 882 -6.86 17.91 -22.20
C THR A 882 -5.95 17.65 -21.01
N VAL A 883 -6.11 18.39 -19.95
CA VAL A 883 -5.34 18.24 -18.71
C VAL A 883 -6.31 17.89 -17.58
N LEU A 884 -6.29 16.64 -17.12
CA LEU A 884 -7.15 16.11 -16.05
C LEU A 884 -6.30 15.93 -14.80
N ILE A 885 -6.64 16.62 -13.71
CA ILE A 885 -5.85 16.69 -12.49
C ILE A 885 -6.70 16.24 -11.30
N ILE A 886 -6.21 15.32 -10.50
CA ILE A 886 -6.74 15.09 -9.14
C ILE A 886 -6.05 16.10 -8.23
N GLU A 887 -6.81 16.98 -7.56
CA GLU A 887 -6.23 18.04 -6.75
C GLU A 887 -7.06 18.43 -5.53
N HIS A 888 -6.34 18.91 -4.51
CA HIS A 888 -6.88 19.48 -3.28
C HIS A 888 -6.47 20.94 -3.07
N ASN A 889 -5.42 21.40 -3.76
CA ASN A 889 -4.91 22.77 -3.65
C ASN A 889 -5.87 23.78 -4.29
N LEU A 890 -6.46 24.65 -3.48
CA LEU A 890 -7.45 25.64 -3.93
C LEU A 890 -6.89 26.62 -4.98
N ASN A 891 -5.57 26.87 -4.96
CA ASN A 891 -4.92 27.72 -5.94
C ASN A 891 -4.92 27.12 -7.35
N VAL A 892 -4.87 25.79 -7.47
CA VAL A 892 -5.02 25.08 -8.75
C VAL A 892 -6.50 24.95 -9.13
N ILE A 893 -7.35 24.64 -8.16
CA ILE A 893 -8.78 24.45 -8.39
C ILE A 893 -9.44 25.73 -8.91
N LYS A 894 -9.08 26.92 -8.36
CA LYS A 894 -9.65 28.20 -8.78
C LYS A 894 -9.29 28.59 -10.23
N VAL A 895 -8.20 28.06 -10.79
CA VAL A 895 -7.77 28.37 -12.18
C VAL A 895 -8.24 27.32 -13.20
N ALA A 896 -8.90 26.25 -12.77
CA ALA A 896 -9.44 25.21 -13.65
C ALA A 896 -10.58 25.74 -14.55
N ASP A 897 -10.71 25.20 -15.75
CA ASP A 897 -11.83 25.50 -16.66
C ASP A 897 -13.09 24.71 -16.32
N HIS A 898 -12.92 23.53 -15.70
CA HIS A 898 -14.00 22.63 -15.33
C HIS A 898 -13.61 21.82 -14.08
N ILE A 899 -14.55 21.59 -13.19
CA ILE A 899 -14.35 20.80 -11.98
C ILE A 899 -15.37 19.65 -11.96
N ILE A 900 -14.93 18.50 -11.52
CA ILE A 900 -15.76 17.32 -11.21
C ILE A 900 -15.59 17.04 -9.72
N ASP A 901 -16.60 17.36 -8.92
CA ASP A 901 -16.54 17.21 -7.46
C ASP A 901 -17.24 15.92 -7.01
N LEU A 902 -16.47 15.02 -6.35
CA LEU A 902 -16.95 13.75 -5.82
C LEU A 902 -17.16 13.85 -4.31
N GLY A 903 -18.19 13.20 -3.81
CA GLY A 903 -18.49 13.18 -2.38
C GLY A 903 -19.72 12.30 -2.09
N LYS A 904 -20.47 12.62 -1.06
CA LYS A 904 -20.38 13.69 -0.04
C LYS A 904 -19.21 13.45 0.94
N GLU A 905 -19.04 12.20 1.34
CA GLU A 905 -18.06 11.72 2.33
C GLU A 905 -17.00 10.83 1.68
N GLY A 906 -16.09 10.26 2.47
CA GLY A 906 -15.15 9.22 2.07
C GLY A 906 -15.71 7.80 2.23
N GLY A 907 -15.08 6.80 1.60
CA GLY A 907 -15.48 5.40 1.69
C GLY A 907 -16.89 5.13 1.17
N ASP A 908 -17.69 4.35 1.89
CA ASP A 908 -19.05 3.97 1.49
C ASP A 908 -20.01 5.17 1.43
N GLY A 909 -19.74 6.23 2.18
CA GLY A 909 -20.48 7.50 2.11
C GLY A 909 -20.12 8.38 0.91
N GLY A 910 -19.12 7.98 0.11
CA GLY A 910 -18.67 8.66 -1.11
C GLY A 910 -19.13 7.97 -2.38
N GLY A 911 -18.34 8.16 -3.44
CA GLY A 911 -18.54 7.46 -4.71
C GLY A 911 -19.63 8.03 -5.60
N GLU A 912 -20.13 9.22 -5.32
CA GLU A 912 -21.14 9.95 -6.09
C GLU A 912 -20.56 11.25 -6.64
N ILE A 913 -21.08 11.72 -7.77
CA ILE A 913 -20.78 13.05 -8.30
C ILE A 913 -21.74 14.02 -7.66
N LEU A 914 -21.21 15.02 -6.95
CA LEU A 914 -22.01 16.08 -6.32
C LEU A 914 -22.37 17.15 -7.33
N VAL A 915 -21.38 17.64 -8.05
CA VAL A 915 -21.57 18.73 -9.02
C VAL A 915 -20.42 18.71 -10.04
N CYS A 916 -20.74 19.10 -11.28
CA CYS A 916 -19.78 19.31 -12.36
C CYS A 916 -20.03 20.70 -12.97
N GLY A 917 -18.97 21.44 -13.24
CA GLY A 917 -19.10 22.78 -13.83
C GLY A 917 -17.84 23.63 -13.67
N THR A 918 -17.97 24.91 -13.88
CA THR A 918 -16.92 25.89 -13.64
C THR A 918 -16.71 26.11 -12.13
N PRO A 919 -15.58 26.63 -11.69
CA PRO A 919 -15.36 26.98 -10.28
C PRO A 919 -16.49 27.85 -9.68
N GLU A 920 -17.02 28.79 -10.47
CA GLU A 920 -18.10 29.68 -10.09
C GLU A 920 -19.44 28.95 -9.89
N GLU A 921 -19.66 27.83 -10.61
CA GLU A 921 -20.84 26.98 -10.45
C GLU A 921 -20.71 26.07 -9.23
N ILE A 922 -19.51 25.54 -8.98
CA ILE A 922 -19.23 24.66 -7.83
C ILE A 922 -19.50 25.38 -6.51
N VAL A 923 -19.11 26.66 -6.39
CA VAL A 923 -19.33 27.49 -5.18
C VAL A 923 -20.81 27.63 -4.84
N LYS A 924 -21.73 27.51 -5.80
CA LYS A 924 -23.17 27.58 -5.57
C LYS A 924 -23.77 26.30 -4.98
N CYS A 925 -23.06 25.19 -5.02
CA CYS A 925 -23.50 23.93 -4.48
C CYS A 925 -23.23 23.85 -2.96
N GLU A 926 -24.28 23.91 -2.15
CA GLU A 926 -24.18 23.89 -0.67
C GLU A 926 -23.63 22.56 -0.14
N ASP A 927 -23.84 21.46 -0.87
CA ASP A 927 -23.36 20.13 -0.48
C ASP A 927 -21.87 19.91 -0.79
N SER A 928 -21.26 20.79 -1.61
CA SER A 928 -19.84 20.69 -1.97
C SER A 928 -18.96 21.32 -0.90
N TYR A 929 -18.16 20.50 -0.22
CA TYR A 929 -17.09 21.02 0.66
C TYR A 929 -16.05 21.81 -0.15
N THR A 930 -15.66 21.32 -1.32
CA THR A 930 -14.74 22.04 -2.23
C THR A 930 -15.29 23.41 -2.57
N GLY A 931 -16.57 23.53 -2.91
CA GLY A 931 -17.24 24.81 -3.21
C GLY A 931 -17.20 25.80 -2.03
N ARG A 932 -17.45 25.28 -0.82
CA ARG A 932 -17.43 26.09 0.41
C ARG A 932 -16.05 26.70 0.67
N TYR A 933 -14.97 25.93 0.59
CA TYR A 933 -13.60 26.42 0.81
C TYR A 933 -13.06 27.23 -0.38
N LEU A 934 -13.56 27.01 -1.59
CA LEU A 934 -13.14 27.72 -2.80
C LEU A 934 -13.69 29.18 -2.85
N LYS A 935 -14.83 29.42 -2.22
CA LYS A 935 -15.52 30.72 -2.27
C LYS A 935 -14.65 31.93 -1.98
N PRO A 936 -13.83 31.96 -0.89
CA PRO A 936 -12.97 33.10 -0.58
C PRO A 936 -11.82 33.33 -1.60
N TYR A 937 -11.51 32.31 -2.40
CA TYR A 937 -10.44 32.40 -3.41
C TYR A 937 -10.92 32.93 -4.77
N LEU A 938 -12.24 33.00 -4.98
CA LEU A 938 -12.86 33.57 -6.20
C LEU A 938 -13.36 34.98 -5.97
N GLU A 939 -13.67 35.34 -4.71
CA GLU A 939 -13.98 36.70 -4.27
C GLU A 939 -12.68 37.54 -4.12
#